data_c15bbb62f304bd3767502c089fad1d97
#
_entry.id   c15bbb62f304bd3767502c089fad1d97
#
_cell.length_a   1.000
_cell.length_b   1.000
_cell.length_c   1.000
_cell.angle_alpha   90.00
_cell.angle_beta   90.00
_cell.angle_gamma   90.00
#
_symmetry.space_group_name_H-M   'P 1'
#
loop_
_entity.id
_entity.type
_entity.pdbx_description
1 polymer ?
#
loop_
_entity_poly.entity_id
_entity_poly.type
_entity_poly.pdbx_seq_one_letter_code
_entity_poly.pdbx_strand_id
1 'polypeptide(L)'
;MSYTVKKHDTFNIPHTTQDMPNIKKVESPHLLYLEGLHVDQYRDPATKGESYYKEALERDPNFAPALIALGEAKLRNAFYSEALEYLLRAEKVLTRFNTRLENGKLYYLLGHVYLALDEQEKSYDYFRKAAWSSAYVSSAMTYAAMLDIRKLEYDKAVQHLATAITYHKDNAVANALMIYASYLQGDKKASERQYLSVEANDKLNHLARYFGVLTGKVSARDFMEKIRTDKNQVCLDLIETLLVADLQKETVSLIEMLQTHEPLIFSLSAIYADIKGGSPNDSATEGIAFPSRRIEMNCLSHWAKQGSQKAQLLLGCALYAKGHYEKAVALWEGLSSTDYRAARNLAVAYYSHMDRKNEVLPLLKQALSLKPNDEQLIFETVYVMGKLGVAPIERISFLNNHKSVISRDDIMLEWARAYNMAGQEDKAIELLRGRNFVPAEGGEHAVAEQYMFAYFLKGRRLMKENKMQEATDCFKAAQTLPQNLGAGLWNIVRLVPFKYYEAICLKSLGQEDKANENFDFITGIEVDYFSNMNLPELPFYQALCYRETGMPFKGDMLINYKLQDWKEGMKTVDAGYFATTPFFISFCDRAVQQRSAYYSYLLALAYRYTGDTKLAQKYIEQAAVSDPYALNIFAERQF
;
A
#
# COMPACT_ATOMS: atom_id res chain seq x y z
N MET A 1 24.97 33.27 -4.68
CA MET A 1 25.84 32.14 -5.04
C MET A 1 25.55 31.76 -6.47
N SER A 2 26.55 31.72 -7.34
CA SER A 2 26.41 31.21 -8.70
C SER A 2 26.97 29.79 -8.76
N TYR A 3 26.20 28.86 -9.33
CA TYR A 3 26.63 27.48 -9.54
C TYR A 3 26.91 27.27 -11.03
N THR A 4 28.13 26.86 -11.35
CA THR A 4 28.48 26.51 -12.73
C THR A 4 28.45 24.99 -12.86
N VAL A 5 27.55 24.48 -13.71
CA VAL A 5 27.46 23.06 -14.02
C VAL A 5 28.77 22.61 -14.67
N LYS A 6 29.51 21.70 -14.03
CA LYS A 6 30.68 21.06 -14.65
C LYS A 6 30.18 20.10 -15.73
N LYS A 7 30.66 20.30 -16.97
CA LYS A 7 30.52 19.28 -18.01
C LYS A 7 31.37 18.06 -17.61
N HIS A 8 30.74 16.92 -17.48
CA HIS A 8 31.44 15.65 -17.35
C HIS A 8 31.71 15.11 -18.75
N ASP A 9 32.97 14.87 -19.08
CA ASP A 9 33.39 14.38 -20.39
C ASP A 9 33.14 12.87 -20.60
N THR A 10 32.76 12.16 -19.54
CA THR A 10 32.41 10.73 -19.59
C THR A 10 31.15 10.47 -18.83
N PHE A 11 30.16 9.91 -19.51
CA PHE A 11 28.91 9.41 -18.90
C PHE A 11 29.16 7.95 -18.50
N ASN A 12 29.52 7.72 -17.25
CA ASN A 12 29.47 6.36 -16.71
C ASN A 12 28.01 6.00 -16.51
N ILE A 13 27.49 5.09 -17.32
CA ILE A 13 26.17 4.50 -17.09
C ILE A 13 26.27 3.75 -15.76
N PRO A 14 25.49 4.13 -14.73
CA PRO A 14 25.51 3.42 -13.47
C PRO A 14 25.06 1.97 -13.69
N HIS A 15 25.68 1.04 -12.97
CA HIS A 15 25.22 -0.35 -12.98
C HIS A 15 23.75 -0.41 -12.56
N THR A 16 23.00 -1.31 -13.18
CA THR A 16 21.61 -1.59 -12.79
C THR A 16 21.55 -1.96 -11.32
N THR A 17 20.52 -1.46 -10.63
CA THR A 17 20.28 -1.81 -9.23
C THR A 17 20.12 -3.33 -9.11
N GLN A 18 20.92 -3.94 -8.25
CA GLN A 18 20.81 -5.37 -7.97
C GLN A 18 19.62 -5.64 -7.04
N ASP A 19 19.09 -6.85 -7.11
CA ASP A 19 18.10 -7.32 -6.15
C ASP A 19 18.67 -7.28 -4.73
N MET A 20 17.77 -7.15 -3.74
CA MET A 20 18.18 -7.20 -2.34
C MET A 20 18.87 -8.53 -2.03
N PRO A 21 19.99 -8.49 -1.29
CA PRO A 21 20.69 -9.72 -0.95
C PRO A 21 19.81 -10.63 -0.10
N ASN A 22 19.89 -11.92 -0.34
CA ASN A 22 19.21 -12.90 0.51
C ASN A 22 19.66 -12.70 1.97
N ILE A 23 18.69 -12.46 2.86
CA ILE A 23 18.92 -12.14 4.27
C ILE A 23 19.91 -13.09 4.94
N LYS A 24 19.79 -14.41 4.66
CA LYS A 24 20.68 -15.43 5.23
C LYS A 24 22.12 -15.38 4.70
N LYS A 25 22.35 -14.73 3.55
CA LYS A 25 23.68 -14.58 2.92
C LYS A 25 24.41 -13.30 3.33
N VAL A 26 23.73 -12.34 3.97
CA VAL A 26 24.38 -11.12 4.48
C VAL A 26 25.32 -11.50 5.61
N GLU A 27 26.56 -11.00 5.60
CA GLU A 27 27.65 -11.55 6.43
C GLU A 27 27.50 -11.25 7.93
N SER A 28 27.03 -10.06 8.32
CA SER A 28 27.07 -9.62 9.72
C SER A 28 25.76 -8.95 10.18
N PRO A 29 25.48 -8.92 11.51
CA PRO A 29 24.38 -8.16 12.08
C PRO A 29 24.38 -6.68 11.70
N HIS A 30 25.57 -6.07 11.56
CA HIS A 30 25.70 -4.67 11.18
C HIS A 30 25.28 -4.44 9.72
N LEU A 31 25.70 -5.28 8.80
CA LEU A 31 25.29 -5.20 7.40
C LEU A 31 23.78 -5.48 7.26
N LEU A 32 23.24 -6.45 8.00
CA LEU A 32 21.81 -6.68 8.05
C LEU A 32 21.04 -5.44 8.51
N TYR A 33 21.53 -4.76 9.53
CA TYR A 33 20.91 -3.50 9.97
C TYR A 33 20.95 -2.41 8.89
N LEU A 34 22.08 -2.25 8.20
CA LEU A 34 22.21 -1.26 7.13
C LEU A 34 21.31 -1.58 5.94
N GLU A 35 21.21 -2.85 5.54
CA GLU A 35 20.29 -3.28 4.48
C GLU A 35 18.81 -3.04 4.89
N GLY A 36 18.44 -3.39 6.13
CA GLY A 36 17.13 -3.11 6.66
C GLY A 36 16.80 -1.62 6.69
N LEU A 37 17.75 -0.78 7.09
CA LEU A 37 17.62 0.68 7.08
C LEU A 37 17.46 1.23 5.66
N HIS A 38 18.24 0.71 4.70
CA HIS A 38 18.14 1.07 3.29
C HIS A 38 16.77 0.71 2.72
N VAL A 39 16.25 -0.49 3.05
CA VAL A 39 14.90 -0.91 2.67
C VAL A 39 13.85 0.07 3.20
N ASP A 40 13.90 0.40 4.49
CA ASP A 40 12.91 1.28 5.13
C ASP A 40 12.95 2.72 4.58
N GLN A 41 14.10 3.19 4.07
CA GLN A 41 14.29 4.56 3.62
C GLN A 41 14.12 4.75 2.10
N TYR A 42 14.52 3.78 1.29
CA TYR A 42 14.72 3.99 -0.15
C TYR A 42 14.13 2.92 -1.05
N ARG A 43 13.67 1.82 -0.49
CA ARG A 43 13.17 0.69 -1.28
C ARG A 43 11.65 0.65 -1.35
N ASP A 44 11.18 -0.36 -2.04
CA ASP A 44 9.79 -0.71 -2.23
C ASP A 44 9.05 -0.81 -0.88
N PRO A 45 7.93 -0.11 -0.70
CA PRO A 45 7.10 -0.18 0.50
C PRO A 45 6.59 -1.58 0.86
N ALA A 46 6.57 -2.53 -0.08
CA ALA A 46 6.23 -3.93 0.19
C ALA A 46 7.30 -4.66 1.01
N THR A 47 8.56 -4.25 0.86
CA THR A 47 9.68 -4.82 1.60
C THR A 47 9.90 -4.03 2.88
N LYS A 48 9.90 -4.71 4.02
CA LYS A 48 10.11 -4.10 5.34
C LYS A 48 11.47 -4.47 5.90
N GLY A 49 12.19 -3.49 6.43
CA GLY A 49 13.47 -3.70 7.11
C GLY A 49 13.39 -4.63 8.32
N GLU A 50 12.18 -4.83 8.88
CA GLU A 50 11.92 -5.68 10.05
C GLU A 50 12.50 -7.10 9.90
N SER A 51 12.46 -7.69 8.71
CA SER A 51 13.01 -9.03 8.45
C SER A 51 14.52 -9.09 8.62
N TYR A 52 15.22 -8.03 8.17
CA TYR A 52 16.66 -7.90 8.33
C TYR A 52 17.06 -7.64 9.79
N TYR A 53 16.31 -6.81 10.51
CA TYR A 53 16.56 -6.54 11.92
C TYR A 53 16.34 -7.80 12.79
N LYS A 54 15.32 -8.60 12.49
CA LYS A 54 15.07 -9.88 13.18
C LYS A 54 16.22 -10.86 12.97
N GLU A 55 16.70 -11.01 11.72
CA GLU A 55 17.87 -11.86 11.44
C GLU A 55 19.12 -11.35 12.16
N ALA A 56 19.32 -10.02 12.22
CA ALA A 56 20.44 -9.45 12.98
C ALA A 56 20.38 -9.85 14.47
N LEU A 57 19.17 -9.88 15.08
CA LEU A 57 18.97 -10.30 16.46
C LEU A 57 19.04 -11.83 16.66
N GLU A 58 18.73 -12.63 15.63
CA GLU A 58 18.98 -14.07 15.68
C GLU A 58 20.47 -14.38 15.81
N ARG A 59 21.34 -13.59 15.17
CA ARG A 59 22.80 -13.74 15.22
C ARG A 59 23.44 -13.07 16.42
N ASP A 60 22.95 -11.89 16.81
CA ASP A 60 23.36 -11.18 18.03
C ASP A 60 22.13 -10.61 18.74
N PRO A 61 21.60 -11.31 19.77
CA PRO A 61 20.43 -10.89 20.53
C PRO A 61 20.57 -9.54 21.25
N ASN A 62 21.80 -9.04 21.39
CA ASN A 62 22.13 -7.77 22.04
C ASN A 62 22.52 -6.67 21.04
N PHE A 63 22.31 -6.86 19.75
CA PHE A 63 22.63 -5.85 18.74
C PHE A 63 21.69 -4.64 18.86
N ALA A 64 22.09 -3.64 19.62
CA ALA A 64 21.28 -2.48 19.98
C ALA A 64 20.68 -1.71 18.78
N PRO A 65 21.38 -1.49 17.64
CA PRO A 65 20.76 -0.82 16.49
C PRO A 65 19.50 -1.51 15.96
N ALA A 66 19.50 -2.85 15.86
CA ALA A 66 18.32 -3.60 15.43
C ALA A 66 17.20 -3.58 16.48
N LEU A 67 17.54 -3.65 17.77
CA LEU A 67 16.55 -3.49 18.86
C LEU A 67 15.85 -2.13 18.80
N ILE A 68 16.59 -1.05 18.55
CA ILE A 68 16.02 0.32 18.43
C ILE A 68 15.14 0.41 17.17
N ALA A 69 15.59 -0.13 16.03
CA ALA A 69 14.82 -0.09 14.79
C ALA A 69 13.50 -0.86 14.91
N LEU A 70 13.51 -2.05 15.52
CA LEU A 70 12.29 -2.82 15.78
C LEU A 70 11.38 -2.10 16.78
N GLY A 71 11.94 -1.54 17.86
CA GLY A 71 11.18 -0.75 18.83
C GLY A 71 10.50 0.45 18.19
N GLU A 72 11.17 1.16 17.29
CA GLU A 72 10.61 2.28 16.53
C GLU A 72 9.49 1.83 15.59
N ALA A 73 9.70 0.73 14.86
CA ALA A 73 8.68 0.16 13.97
C ALA A 73 7.42 -0.26 14.74
N LYS A 74 7.60 -0.88 15.91
CA LYS A 74 6.50 -1.29 16.80
C LYS A 74 5.75 -0.08 17.38
N LEU A 75 6.48 0.96 17.81
CA LEU A 75 5.88 2.22 18.29
C LEU A 75 5.02 2.88 17.21
N ARG A 76 5.54 3.00 15.97
CA ARG A 76 4.84 3.59 14.82
C ARG A 76 3.53 2.86 14.52
N ASN A 77 3.53 1.54 14.71
CA ASN A 77 2.37 0.68 14.47
C ASN A 77 1.51 0.43 15.73
N ALA A 78 1.70 1.22 16.80
CA ALA A 78 0.92 1.16 18.05
C ALA A 78 1.01 -0.20 18.79
N PHE A 79 2.08 -0.98 18.58
CA PHE A 79 2.43 -2.14 19.40
C PHE A 79 3.29 -1.70 20.61
N TYR A 80 2.71 -0.90 21.50
CA TYR A 80 3.44 -0.18 22.53
C TYR A 80 4.19 -1.10 23.52
N SER A 81 3.58 -2.21 23.92
CA SER A 81 4.22 -3.18 24.83
C SER A 81 5.44 -3.85 24.19
N GLU A 82 5.33 -4.26 22.92
CA GLU A 82 6.46 -4.83 22.18
C GLU A 82 7.56 -3.79 21.93
N ALA A 83 7.16 -2.54 21.59
CA ALA A 83 8.10 -1.44 21.46
C ALA A 83 8.90 -1.22 22.74
N LEU A 84 8.21 -1.20 23.90
CA LEU A 84 8.83 -1.05 25.20
C LEU A 84 9.85 -2.15 25.47
N GLU A 85 9.49 -3.41 25.21
CA GLU A 85 10.39 -4.55 25.40
C GLU A 85 11.69 -4.40 24.60
N TYR A 86 11.60 -4.14 23.30
CA TYR A 86 12.78 -3.95 22.45
C TYR A 86 13.64 -2.76 22.93
N LEU A 87 13.02 -1.62 23.25
CA LEU A 87 13.75 -0.42 23.64
C LEU A 87 14.40 -0.55 25.01
N LEU A 88 13.76 -1.21 25.98
CA LEU A 88 14.38 -1.46 27.30
C LEU A 88 15.55 -2.46 27.19
N ARG A 89 15.45 -3.45 26.29
CA ARG A 89 16.60 -4.33 25.99
C ARG A 89 17.77 -3.52 25.41
N ALA A 90 17.48 -2.61 24.47
CA ALA A 90 18.50 -1.73 23.92
C ALA A 90 19.12 -0.82 24.99
N GLU A 91 18.30 -0.24 25.88
CA GLU A 91 18.77 0.58 27.01
C GLU A 91 19.73 -0.20 27.89
N LYS A 92 19.35 -1.42 28.31
CA LYS A 92 20.21 -2.30 29.13
C LYS A 92 21.57 -2.58 28.52
N VAL A 93 21.62 -2.79 27.20
CA VAL A 93 22.87 -3.02 26.46
C VAL A 93 23.74 -1.77 26.42
N LEU A 94 23.15 -0.65 26.00
CA LEU A 94 23.88 0.58 25.75
C LEU A 94 24.33 1.30 27.02
N THR A 95 23.57 1.16 28.13
CA THR A 95 23.89 1.81 29.41
C THR A 95 24.74 0.95 30.32
N ARG A 96 25.20 -0.22 29.87
CA ARG A 96 26.01 -1.13 30.71
C ARG A 96 27.23 -0.48 31.34
N PHE A 97 27.89 0.43 30.60
CA PHE A 97 29.12 1.08 31.04
C PHE A 97 29.00 2.60 31.13
N ASN A 98 27.99 3.20 30.51
CA ASN A 98 27.77 4.64 30.52
C ASN A 98 26.30 4.96 30.41
N THR A 99 25.74 5.64 31.42
CA THR A 99 24.33 6.02 31.45
C THR A 99 23.98 7.17 30.51
N ARG A 100 24.98 7.96 30.07
CA ARG A 100 24.79 9.05 29.11
C ARG A 100 25.10 8.55 27.70
N LEU A 101 24.07 8.33 26.90
CA LEU A 101 24.20 7.92 25.51
C LEU A 101 24.63 9.10 24.63
N GLU A 102 25.47 8.83 23.63
CA GLU A 102 25.87 9.80 22.61
C GLU A 102 24.67 10.22 21.74
N ASN A 103 23.81 9.25 21.37
CA ASN A 103 22.62 9.48 20.58
C ASN A 103 21.35 9.37 21.43
N GLY A 104 20.57 10.44 21.48
CA GLY A 104 19.32 10.53 22.25
C GLY A 104 18.13 9.75 21.70
N LYS A 105 18.25 9.12 20.51
CA LYS A 105 17.13 8.45 19.81
C LYS A 105 16.42 7.44 20.70
N LEU A 106 17.16 6.56 21.37
CA LEU A 106 16.58 5.55 22.25
C LEU A 106 15.72 6.17 23.35
N TYR A 107 16.23 7.18 24.03
CA TYR A 107 15.49 7.85 25.10
C TYR A 107 14.29 8.62 24.58
N TYR A 108 14.40 9.24 23.40
CA TYR A 108 13.27 9.90 22.75
C TYR A 108 12.15 8.93 22.41
N LEU A 109 12.46 7.75 21.86
CA LEU A 109 11.49 6.70 21.58
C LEU A 109 10.85 6.15 22.86
N LEU A 110 11.63 5.92 23.94
CA LEU A 110 11.10 5.51 25.25
C LEU A 110 10.16 6.58 25.82
N GLY A 111 10.49 7.86 25.67
CA GLY A 111 9.59 8.96 26.05
C GLY A 111 8.23 8.84 25.35
N HIS A 112 8.21 8.59 24.07
CA HIS A 112 6.97 8.39 23.31
C HIS A 112 6.20 7.12 23.68
N VAL A 113 6.90 6.00 23.94
CA VAL A 113 6.24 4.76 24.35
C VAL A 113 5.55 4.96 25.70
N TYR A 114 6.23 5.57 26.68
CA TYR A 114 5.63 5.84 27.98
C TYR A 114 4.50 6.86 27.91
N LEU A 115 4.58 7.86 27.01
CA LEU A 115 3.47 8.77 26.74
C LEU A 115 2.25 8.02 26.19
N ALA A 116 2.48 7.06 25.29
CA ALA A 116 1.41 6.25 24.72
C ALA A 116 0.78 5.27 25.71
N LEU A 117 1.54 4.84 26.73
CA LEU A 117 1.09 4.00 27.84
C LEU A 117 0.51 4.80 29.02
N ASP A 118 0.39 6.14 28.86
CA ASP A 118 -0.07 7.08 29.90
C ASP A 118 0.81 7.11 31.18
N GLU A 119 2.09 6.72 31.07
CA GLU A 119 3.09 6.79 32.14
C GLU A 119 3.87 8.11 32.06
N GLN A 120 3.23 9.22 32.40
CA GLN A 120 3.68 10.58 32.13
C GLN A 120 5.00 10.94 32.82
N GLU A 121 5.23 10.51 34.07
CA GLU A 121 6.48 10.79 34.82
C GLU A 121 7.69 10.12 34.11
N LYS A 122 7.54 8.85 33.74
CA LYS A 122 8.60 8.18 33.00
C LYS A 122 8.81 8.81 31.62
N SER A 123 7.72 9.17 30.91
CA SER A 123 7.80 9.89 29.64
C SER A 123 8.61 11.17 29.76
N TYR A 124 8.32 11.98 30.79
CA TYR A 124 9.03 13.22 31.06
C TYR A 124 10.53 12.98 31.31
N ASP A 125 10.86 12.01 32.16
CA ASP A 125 12.26 11.68 32.48
C ASP A 125 13.03 11.23 31.24
N TYR A 126 12.41 10.42 30.38
CA TYR A 126 13.05 9.96 29.14
C TYR A 126 13.20 11.07 28.11
N PHE A 127 12.25 12.00 27.96
CA PHE A 127 12.45 13.18 27.13
C PHE A 127 13.58 14.06 27.65
N ARG A 128 13.72 14.25 28.96
CA ARG A 128 14.84 14.98 29.52
C ARG A 128 16.19 14.29 29.29
N LYS A 129 16.25 12.96 29.38
CA LYS A 129 17.44 12.19 28.99
C LYS A 129 17.75 12.32 27.50
N ALA A 130 16.74 12.29 26.62
CA ALA A 130 16.93 12.46 25.20
C ALA A 130 17.58 13.80 24.84
N ALA A 131 17.27 14.85 25.58
CA ALA A 131 17.86 16.18 25.41
C ALA A 131 19.35 16.29 25.79
N TRP A 132 19.98 15.25 26.27
CA TRP A 132 21.43 15.21 26.41
C TRP A 132 22.16 15.15 25.07
N SER A 133 21.46 14.77 24.01
CA SER A 133 21.95 14.75 22.62
C SER A 133 21.40 15.96 21.86
N SER A 134 22.28 16.77 21.27
CA SER A 134 21.92 18.00 20.54
C SER A 134 20.87 17.76 19.45
N ALA A 135 20.89 16.60 18.81
CA ALA A 135 19.94 16.21 17.76
C ALA A 135 18.49 16.12 18.28
N TYR A 136 18.28 15.87 19.57
CA TYR A 136 16.96 15.65 20.16
C TYR A 136 16.53 16.75 21.14
N VAL A 137 17.39 17.72 21.46
CA VAL A 137 17.05 18.78 22.44
C VAL A 137 15.75 19.47 22.09
N SER A 138 15.60 19.95 20.87
CA SER A 138 14.42 20.75 20.48
C SER A 138 13.13 19.93 20.60
N SER A 139 13.09 18.74 20.00
CA SER A 139 11.91 17.89 20.04
C SER A 139 11.58 17.42 21.46
N ALA A 140 12.58 16.93 22.18
CA ALA A 140 12.40 16.39 23.53
C ALA A 140 11.96 17.46 24.53
N MET A 141 12.55 18.67 24.48
CA MET A 141 12.15 19.78 25.36
C MET A 141 10.76 20.30 25.02
N THR A 142 10.31 20.20 23.77
CA THR A 142 8.93 20.52 23.38
C THR A 142 7.93 19.60 24.09
N TYR A 143 8.18 18.27 24.08
CA TYR A 143 7.33 17.31 24.80
C TYR A 143 7.42 17.47 26.33
N ALA A 144 8.62 17.72 26.87
CA ALA A 144 8.76 18.03 28.28
C ALA A 144 7.94 19.26 28.68
N ALA A 145 7.96 20.32 27.89
CA ALA A 145 7.15 21.52 28.13
C ALA A 145 5.64 21.26 28.04
N MET A 146 5.17 20.40 27.13
CA MET A 146 3.76 19.98 27.13
C MET A 146 3.36 19.31 28.44
N LEU A 147 4.24 18.44 28.96
CA LEU A 147 4.01 17.76 30.22
C LEU A 147 4.12 18.71 31.44
N ASP A 148 4.97 19.77 31.38
CA ASP A 148 4.98 20.83 32.39
C ASP A 148 3.68 21.65 32.35
N ILE A 149 3.16 22.00 31.18
CA ILE A 149 1.86 22.69 31.01
C ILE A 149 0.76 21.84 31.65
N ARG A 150 0.75 20.53 31.39
CA ARG A 150 -0.19 19.58 32.00
C ARG A 150 -0.14 19.58 33.53
N LYS A 151 1.06 19.78 34.11
CA LYS A 151 1.29 19.89 35.58
C LYS A 151 1.07 21.30 36.11
N LEU A 152 0.67 22.24 35.26
CA LEU A 152 0.52 23.67 35.59
C LEU A 152 1.85 24.34 36.00
N GLU A 153 3.00 23.75 35.62
CA GLU A 153 4.35 24.24 35.90
C GLU A 153 4.84 25.18 34.79
N TYR A 154 4.15 26.29 34.57
CA TYR A 154 4.35 27.18 33.44
C TYR A 154 5.76 27.78 33.33
N ASP A 155 6.41 28.06 34.48
CA ASP A 155 7.80 28.58 34.53
C ASP A 155 8.77 27.56 33.89
N LYS A 156 8.61 26.28 34.20
CA LYS A 156 9.42 25.20 33.60
C LYS A 156 9.10 25.02 32.14
N ALA A 157 7.81 25.06 31.77
CA ALA A 157 7.38 24.96 30.37
C ALA A 157 8.05 26.06 29.51
N VAL A 158 8.03 27.32 29.96
CA VAL A 158 8.67 28.44 29.27
C VAL A 158 10.19 28.22 29.14
N GLN A 159 10.87 27.74 30.19
CA GLN A 159 12.31 27.44 30.14
C GLN A 159 12.63 26.32 29.12
N HIS A 160 11.85 25.23 29.13
CA HIS A 160 12.04 24.13 28.17
C HIS A 160 11.75 24.56 26.74
N LEU A 161 10.71 25.36 26.50
CA LEU A 161 10.41 25.91 25.17
C LEU A 161 11.49 26.89 24.70
N ALA A 162 12.02 27.74 25.57
CA ALA A 162 13.15 28.61 25.25
C ALA A 162 14.37 27.79 24.81
N THR A 163 14.65 26.71 25.52
CA THR A 163 15.72 25.77 25.16
C THR A 163 15.43 25.12 23.79
N ALA A 164 14.21 24.62 23.58
CA ALA A 164 13.81 24.00 22.33
C ALA A 164 14.00 24.93 21.13
N ILE A 165 13.57 26.19 21.25
CA ILE A 165 13.68 27.23 20.21
C ILE A 165 15.14 27.64 19.99
N THR A 166 15.96 27.69 21.03
CA THR A 166 17.39 27.99 20.92
C THR A 166 18.11 26.95 20.04
N TYR A 167 17.79 25.66 20.21
CA TYR A 167 18.40 24.59 19.41
C TYR A 167 17.80 24.44 18.01
N HIS A 168 16.53 24.80 17.84
CA HIS A 168 15.85 24.77 16.54
C HIS A 168 14.82 25.91 16.47
N LYS A 169 15.26 27.06 15.96
CA LYS A 169 14.46 28.30 15.90
C LYS A 169 13.15 28.16 15.13
N ASP A 170 13.12 27.26 14.12
CA ASP A 170 11.98 27.03 13.25
C ASP A 170 11.08 25.88 13.75
N ASN A 171 11.22 25.44 15.01
CA ASN A 171 10.30 24.46 15.61
C ASN A 171 8.91 25.10 15.80
N ALA A 172 8.01 24.82 14.86
CA ALA A 172 6.67 25.42 14.78
C ALA A 172 5.84 25.20 16.06
N VAL A 173 5.90 23.97 16.61
CA VAL A 173 5.13 23.59 17.81
C VAL A 173 5.68 24.29 19.05
N ALA A 174 7.01 24.32 19.24
CA ALA A 174 7.63 25.00 20.37
C ALA A 174 7.36 26.50 20.36
N ASN A 175 7.45 27.13 19.17
CA ASN A 175 7.15 28.53 19.00
C ASN A 175 5.68 28.87 19.30
N ALA A 176 4.74 28.01 18.89
CA ALA A 176 3.33 28.19 19.19
C ALA A 176 3.04 27.99 20.69
N LEU A 177 3.55 26.92 21.30
CA LEU A 177 3.38 26.66 22.73
C LEU A 177 3.96 27.77 23.60
N MET A 178 5.07 28.40 23.21
CA MET A 178 5.66 29.53 23.91
C MET A 178 4.69 30.70 24.06
N ILE A 179 3.86 30.97 23.05
CA ILE A 179 2.83 32.02 23.10
C ILE A 179 1.88 31.76 24.27
N TYR A 180 1.37 30.54 24.34
CA TYR A 180 0.34 30.19 25.31
C TYR A 180 0.90 29.93 26.70
N ALA A 181 2.05 29.27 26.79
CA ALA A 181 2.74 29.07 28.09
C ALA A 181 3.11 30.39 28.77
N SER A 182 3.62 31.38 28.00
CA SER A 182 3.89 32.74 28.53
C SER A 182 2.61 33.44 28.98
N TYR A 183 1.51 33.26 28.25
CA TYR A 183 0.21 33.82 28.67
C TYR A 183 -0.29 33.20 29.96
N LEU A 184 -0.21 31.87 30.11
CA LEU A 184 -0.60 31.13 31.32
C LEU A 184 0.28 31.47 32.51
N GLN A 185 1.58 31.74 32.28
CA GLN A 185 2.52 32.23 33.29
C GLN A 185 2.17 33.63 33.79
N GLY A 186 1.36 34.39 33.03
CA GLY A 186 0.99 35.79 33.33
C GLY A 186 1.80 36.85 32.56
N ASP A 187 2.85 36.48 31.84
CA ASP A 187 3.63 37.42 31.01
C ASP A 187 2.96 37.64 29.64
N LYS A 188 1.91 38.47 29.65
CA LYS A 188 1.18 38.85 28.45
C LYS A 188 2.04 39.57 27.40
N LYS A 189 3.10 40.28 27.85
CA LYS A 189 4.00 40.99 26.92
C LYS A 189 4.92 40.02 26.17
N ALA A 190 5.45 39.02 26.89
CA ALA A 190 6.23 37.95 26.23
C ALA A 190 5.36 37.15 25.23
N SER A 191 4.16 36.77 25.65
CA SER A 191 3.17 36.11 24.78
C SER A 191 2.91 36.90 23.49
N GLU A 192 2.68 38.21 23.59
CA GLU A 192 2.43 39.07 22.45
C GLU A 192 3.65 39.20 21.53
N ARG A 193 4.84 39.44 22.08
CA ARG A 193 6.08 39.47 21.28
C ARG A 193 6.30 38.19 20.52
N GLN A 194 6.09 37.04 21.17
CA GLN A 194 6.24 35.73 20.53
C GLN A 194 5.20 35.51 19.42
N TYR A 195 3.94 35.90 19.64
CA TYR A 195 2.89 35.82 18.63
C TYR A 195 3.25 36.64 17.37
N LEU A 196 3.66 37.88 17.56
CA LEU A 196 4.05 38.76 16.45
C LEU A 196 5.27 38.22 15.68
N SER A 197 6.22 37.63 16.40
CA SER A 197 7.37 36.98 15.78
C SER A 197 6.96 35.78 14.91
N VAL A 198 6.07 34.93 15.42
CA VAL A 198 5.58 33.77 14.63
C VAL A 198 4.75 34.23 13.44
N GLU A 199 3.82 35.17 13.62
CA GLU A 199 2.99 35.68 12.51
C GLU A 199 3.83 36.32 11.37
N ALA A 200 4.98 36.90 11.72
CA ALA A 200 5.88 37.49 10.72
C ALA A 200 6.67 36.41 9.94
N ASN A 201 7.07 35.31 10.59
CA ASN A 201 8.00 34.31 10.06
C ASN A 201 7.30 33.02 9.57
N ASP A 202 6.19 32.63 10.20
CA ASP A 202 5.46 31.38 9.91
C ASP A 202 3.94 31.63 9.91
N LYS A 203 3.45 32.22 8.83
CA LYS A 203 2.03 32.57 8.64
C LYS A 203 1.10 31.35 8.54
N LEU A 204 1.63 30.14 8.34
CA LEU A 204 0.86 28.91 8.22
C LEU A 204 0.79 28.13 9.55
N ASN A 205 1.36 28.67 10.62
CA ASN A 205 1.30 28.03 11.93
C ASN A 205 -0.10 28.17 12.55
N HIS A 206 -0.96 27.21 12.23
CA HIS A 206 -2.34 27.20 12.73
C HIS A 206 -2.42 27.07 14.26
N LEU A 207 -1.48 26.36 14.91
CA LEU A 207 -1.45 26.27 16.37
C LEU A 207 -1.16 27.65 17.02
N ALA A 208 -0.16 28.37 16.50
CA ALA A 208 0.13 29.72 16.97
C ALA A 208 -1.05 30.68 16.78
N ARG A 209 -1.74 30.58 15.64
CA ARG A 209 -2.94 31.39 15.36
C ARG A 209 -4.09 31.04 16.28
N TYR A 210 -4.27 29.76 16.59
CA TYR A 210 -5.26 29.34 17.56
C TYR A 210 -4.95 29.91 18.96
N PHE A 211 -3.69 29.84 19.41
CA PHE A 211 -3.28 30.52 20.64
C PHE A 211 -3.43 32.05 20.55
N GLY A 212 -3.30 32.61 19.35
CA GLY A 212 -3.65 34.02 19.09
C GLY A 212 -5.13 34.33 19.35
N VAL A 213 -6.04 33.39 19.03
CA VAL A 213 -7.47 33.52 19.38
C VAL A 213 -7.64 33.51 20.91
N LEU A 214 -7.05 32.55 21.60
CA LEU A 214 -7.18 32.39 23.04
C LEU A 214 -6.59 33.60 23.82
N THR A 215 -5.60 34.26 23.26
CA THR A 215 -4.96 35.44 23.86
C THR A 215 -5.53 36.78 23.36
N GLY A 216 -6.59 36.73 22.53
CA GLY A 216 -7.31 37.90 22.04
C GLY A 216 -6.59 38.71 20.94
N LYS A 217 -5.68 38.10 20.19
CA LYS A 217 -4.93 38.71 19.07
C LYS A 217 -5.56 38.48 17.71
N VAL A 218 -6.35 37.42 17.57
CA VAL A 218 -7.03 37.00 16.34
C VAL A 218 -8.49 36.71 16.68
N SER A 219 -9.41 37.07 15.78
CA SER A 219 -10.80 36.64 15.92
C SER A 219 -10.97 35.15 15.56
N ALA A 220 -11.92 34.47 16.19
CA ALA A 220 -12.26 33.08 15.84
C ALA A 220 -12.62 32.94 14.35
N ARG A 221 -13.33 33.93 13.82
CA ARG A 221 -13.69 33.96 12.40
C ARG A 221 -12.47 34.03 11.49
N ASP A 222 -11.54 34.99 11.72
CA ASP A 222 -10.32 35.11 10.92
C ASP A 222 -9.44 33.84 10.98
N PHE A 223 -9.39 33.19 12.14
CA PHE A 223 -8.69 31.93 12.30
C PHE A 223 -9.28 30.85 11.39
N MET A 224 -10.58 30.62 11.47
CA MET A 224 -11.28 29.59 10.68
C MET A 224 -11.28 29.88 9.16
N GLU A 225 -11.45 31.14 8.75
CA GLU A 225 -11.42 31.55 7.33
C GLU A 225 -10.02 31.35 6.69
N LYS A 226 -8.95 31.41 7.47
CA LYS A 226 -7.58 31.19 6.98
C LYS A 226 -7.18 29.72 6.86
N ILE A 227 -7.93 28.79 7.43
CA ILE A 227 -7.75 27.35 7.18
C ILE A 227 -8.42 27.05 5.82
N ARG A 228 -7.60 26.88 4.77
CA ARG A 228 -8.05 26.68 3.39
C ARG A 228 -8.11 25.22 2.95
N THR A 229 -7.64 24.33 3.80
CA THR A 229 -7.70 22.87 3.61
C THR A 229 -8.85 22.29 4.43
N ASP A 230 -8.91 20.96 4.58
CA ASP A 230 -9.89 20.30 5.45
C ASP A 230 -9.74 20.77 6.91
N LYS A 231 -10.71 21.54 7.41
CA LYS A 231 -10.67 22.12 8.75
C LYS A 231 -10.75 21.06 9.84
N ASN A 232 -11.51 19.99 9.61
CA ASN A 232 -11.61 18.88 10.55
C ASN A 232 -10.24 18.24 10.78
N GLN A 233 -9.48 17.97 9.71
CA GLN A 233 -8.14 17.39 9.81
C GLN A 233 -7.15 18.34 10.49
N VAL A 234 -7.16 19.63 10.13
CA VAL A 234 -6.30 20.64 10.80
C VAL A 234 -6.63 20.71 12.30
N CYS A 235 -7.89 20.76 12.67
CA CYS A 235 -8.28 20.78 14.07
C CYS A 235 -7.83 19.52 14.82
N LEU A 236 -7.91 18.32 14.21
CA LEU A 236 -7.37 17.10 14.82
C LEU A 236 -5.85 17.17 15.08
N ASP A 237 -5.08 17.76 14.13
CA ASP A 237 -3.63 17.96 14.34
C ASP A 237 -3.33 18.90 15.51
N LEU A 238 -4.11 19.97 15.65
CA LEU A 238 -3.96 20.88 16.81
C LEU A 238 -4.36 20.20 18.10
N ILE A 239 -5.44 19.44 18.11
CA ILE A 239 -5.97 18.72 19.28
C ILE A 239 -4.97 17.68 19.79
N GLU A 240 -4.18 17.01 18.94
CA GLU A 240 -3.10 16.11 19.39
C GLU A 240 -2.16 16.85 20.36
N THR A 241 -1.71 18.05 19.99
CA THR A 241 -0.83 18.87 20.87
C THR A 241 -1.54 19.34 22.13
N LEU A 242 -2.78 19.82 22.00
CA LEU A 242 -3.57 20.33 23.13
C LEU A 242 -3.82 19.24 24.19
N LEU A 243 -4.16 18.02 23.77
CA LEU A 243 -4.45 16.92 24.68
C LEU A 243 -3.20 16.31 25.31
N VAL A 244 -2.04 16.33 24.66
CA VAL A 244 -0.76 15.98 25.31
C VAL A 244 -0.49 16.95 26.46
N ALA A 245 -0.76 18.24 26.27
CA ALA A 245 -0.61 19.28 27.29
C ALA A 245 -1.79 19.38 28.28
N ASP A 246 -2.80 18.51 28.17
CA ASP A 246 -4.05 18.49 28.96
C ASP A 246 -4.88 19.79 28.88
N LEU A 247 -4.81 20.48 27.75
CA LEU A 247 -5.57 21.68 27.47
C LEU A 247 -7.00 21.34 26.98
N GLN A 248 -7.79 20.71 27.87
CA GLN A 248 -9.12 20.20 27.52
C GLN A 248 -10.13 21.31 27.23
N LYS A 249 -10.10 22.42 27.97
CA LYS A 249 -10.99 23.58 27.73
C LYS A 249 -10.71 24.21 26.38
N GLU A 250 -9.45 24.35 26.02
CA GLU A 250 -8.98 24.87 24.76
C GLU A 250 -9.37 23.92 23.59
N THR A 251 -9.27 22.62 23.82
CA THR A 251 -9.75 21.60 22.85
C THR A 251 -11.25 21.77 22.57
N VAL A 252 -12.05 21.87 23.62
CA VAL A 252 -13.50 22.11 23.48
C VAL A 252 -13.78 23.40 22.74
N SER A 253 -13.11 24.52 23.10
CA SER A 253 -13.27 25.80 22.43
C SER A 253 -12.94 25.73 20.94
N LEU A 254 -11.89 25.00 20.56
CA LEU A 254 -11.52 24.79 19.15
C LEU A 254 -12.60 24.02 18.38
N ILE A 255 -13.13 22.94 18.97
CA ILE A 255 -14.19 22.15 18.34
C ILE A 255 -15.48 22.95 18.22
N GLU A 256 -15.87 23.73 19.24
CA GLU A 256 -17.04 24.61 19.18
C GLU A 256 -16.91 25.70 18.09
N MET A 257 -15.72 26.29 17.92
CA MET A 257 -15.44 27.19 16.81
C MET A 257 -15.59 26.51 15.45
N LEU A 258 -15.03 25.31 15.28
CA LEU A 258 -15.16 24.56 14.04
C LEU A 258 -16.64 24.27 13.72
N GLN A 259 -17.41 23.88 14.70
CA GLN A 259 -18.83 23.52 14.59
C GLN A 259 -19.70 24.67 14.05
N THR A 260 -19.27 25.92 14.24
CA THR A 260 -19.97 27.10 13.66
C THR A 260 -19.67 27.29 12.17
N HIS A 261 -18.69 26.58 11.58
CA HIS A 261 -18.26 26.74 10.20
C HIS A 261 -18.54 25.52 9.32
N GLU A 262 -18.44 24.30 9.88
CA GLU A 262 -18.71 23.07 9.15
C GLU A 262 -19.12 21.93 10.11
N PRO A 263 -19.83 20.90 9.62
CA PRO A 263 -20.16 19.74 10.43
C PRO A 263 -18.92 19.00 10.93
N LEU A 264 -18.96 18.55 12.17
CA LEU A 264 -17.89 17.71 12.73
C LEU A 264 -17.88 16.33 12.09
N ILE A 265 -16.70 15.82 11.82
CA ILE A 265 -16.53 14.37 11.57
C ILE A 265 -16.67 13.58 12.88
N PHE A 266 -16.91 12.27 12.75
CA PHE A 266 -17.19 11.41 13.90
C PHE A 266 -16.07 11.45 14.96
N SER A 267 -14.79 11.40 14.56
CA SER A 267 -13.66 11.46 15.49
C SER A 267 -13.68 12.71 16.38
N LEU A 268 -13.98 13.89 15.80
CA LEU A 268 -14.09 15.14 16.58
C LEU A 268 -15.32 15.16 17.50
N SER A 269 -16.45 14.66 16.99
CA SER A 269 -17.66 14.50 17.82
C SER A 269 -17.42 13.57 19.00
N ALA A 270 -16.66 12.50 18.80
CA ALA A 270 -16.29 11.54 19.83
C ALA A 270 -15.34 12.16 20.89
N ILE A 271 -14.32 12.90 20.45
CA ILE A 271 -13.40 13.63 21.34
C ILE A 271 -14.17 14.69 22.15
N TYR A 272 -15.07 15.42 21.49
CA TYR A 272 -15.91 16.42 22.17
C TYR A 272 -16.78 15.79 23.26
N ALA A 273 -17.45 14.69 22.94
CA ALA A 273 -18.27 13.96 23.88
C ALA A 273 -17.47 13.36 25.05
N ASP A 274 -16.24 12.91 24.79
CA ASP A 274 -15.32 12.36 25.81
C ASP A 274 -14.93 13.42 26.87
N ILE A 275 -14.74 14.67 26.44
CA ILE A 275 -14.33 15.78 27.33
C ILE A 275 -15.55 16.44 28.01
N LYS A 276 -16.62 16.73 27.28
CA LYS A 276 -17.80 17.45 27.79
C LYS A 276 -18.81 16.56 28.49
N GLY A 277 -18.74 15.26 28.26
CA GLY A 277 -19.81 14.30 28.61
C GLY A 277 -20.88 14.24 27.51
N GLY A 278 -21.62 13.14 27.48
CA GLY A 278 -22.64 12.88 26.47
C GLY A 278 -22.29 11.68 25.57
N SER A 279 -22.75 11.68 24.33
CA SER A 279 -22.47 10.65 23.34
C SER A 279 -22.01 11.26 22.03
N PRO A 280 -21.16 10.57 21.25
CA PRO A 280 -20.78 11.06 19.93
C PRO A 280 -21.99 11.11 18.99
N ASN A 281 -21.92 11.97 17.98
CA ASN A 281 -22.96 12.09 16.97
C ASN A 281 -22.81 10.97 15.92
N ASP A 282 -23.62 9.94 16.00
CA ASP A 282 -23.62 8.80 15.07
C ASP A 282 -23.98 9.18 13.63
N SER A 283 -24.65 10.34 13.42
CA SER A 283 -24.94 10.85 12.08
C SER A 283 -23.77 11.62 11.46
N ALA A 284 -22.70 11.92 12.22
CA ALA A 284 -21.54 12.60 11.70
C ALA A 284 -20.81 11.73 10.65
N THR A 285 -20.23 12.35 9.62
CA THR A 285 -19.45 11.64 8.59
C THR A 285 -18.12 11.11 9.18
N GLU A 286 -17.51 10.16 8.47
CA GLU A 286 -16.16 9.65 8.83
C GLU A 286 -15.05 10.65 8.48
N GLY A 287 -15.32 11.60 7.59
CA GLY A 287 -14.35 12.50 7.00
C GLY A 287 -13.65 11.91 5.76
N ILE A 288 -12.69 12.65 5.23
CA ILE A 288 -11.92 12.25 4.03
C ILE A 288 -10.72 11.35 4.35
N ALA A 289 -10.31 11.29 5.61
CA ALA A 289 -9.19 10.47 6.08
C ALA A 289 -9.64 9.55 7.22
N PHE A 290 -9.16 8.32 7.18
CA PHE A 290 -9.38 7.39 8.28
C PHE A 290 -8.63 7.81 9.56
N PRO A 291 -9.19 7.50 10.76
CA PRO A 291 -8.52 7.75 12.02
C PRO A 291 -7.15 7.07 12.08
N SER A 292 -6.12 7.82 12.43
CA SER A 292 -4.75 7.31 12.46
C SER A 292 -3.93 7.85 13.65
N ARG A 293 -4.36 8.96 14.25
CA ARG A 293 -3.69 9.58 15.39
C ARG A 293 -3.95 8.79 16.66
N ARG A 294 -2.99 8.83 17.59
CA ARG A 294 -3.11 8.16 18.89
C ARG A 294 -4.37 8.62 19.66
N ILE A 295 -4.66 9.92 19.67
CA ILE A 295 -5.83 10.47 20.35
C ILE A 295 -7.14 9.95 19.76
N GLU A 296 -7.24 9.85 18.43
CA GLU A 296 -8.41 9.28 17.77
C GLU A 296 -8.59 7.82 18.15
N MET A 297 -7.52 7.01 18.08
CA MET A 297 -7.58 5.59 18.45
C MET A 297 -7.98 5.37 19.89
N ASN A 298 -7.46 6.18 20.82
CA ASN A 298 -7.82 6.10 22.24
C ASN A 298 -9.29 6.43 22.48
N CYS A 299 -9.75 7.53 21.90
CA CYS A 299 -11.14 7.97 21.99
C CYS A 299 -12.11 6.94 21.35
N LEU A 300 -11.80 6.46 20.14
CA LEU A 300 -12.59 5.43 19.48
C LEU A 300 -12.60 4.11 20.28
N SER A 301 -11.48 3.75 20.95
CA SER A 301 -11.41 2.58 21.81
C SER A 301 -12.33 2.72 23.04
N HIS A 302 -12.40 3.93 23.61
CA HIS A 302 -13.33 4.23 24.69
C HIS A 302 -14.78 4.03 24.24
N TRP A 303 -15.21 4.68 23.15
CA TRP A 303 -16.58 4.62 22.65
C TRP A 303 -16.97 3.25 22.07
N ALA A 304 -16.01 2.52 21.48
CA ALA A 304 -16.25 1.14 21.05
C ALA A 304 -16.60 0.22 22.23
N LYS A 305 -15.94 0.38 23.38
CA LYS A 305 -16.26 -0.34 24.63
C LYS A 305 -17.62 0.05 25.19
N GLN A 306 -18.07 1.29 24.96
CA GLN A 306 -19.42 1.77 25.32
C GLN A 306 -20.50 1.33 24.32
N GLY A 307 -20.16 0.56 23.29
CA GLY A 307 -21.10 -0.01 22.34
C GLY A 307 -21.38 0.83 21.08
N SER A 308 -20.66 1.94 20.86
CA SER A 308 -20.79 2.71 19.61
C SER A 308 -20.32 1.87 18.41
N GLN A 309 -21.25 1.48 17.55
CA GLN A 309 -20.96 0.69 16.34
C GLN A 309 -20.04 1.44 15.38
N LYS A 310 -20.23 2.75 15.23
CA LYS A 310 -19.38 3.58 14.38
C LYS A 310 -17.95 3.69 14.91
N ALA A 311 -17.78 3.81 16.22
CA ALA A 311 -16.47 3.77 16.84
C ALA A 311 -15.78 2.40 16.64
N GLN A 312 -16.52 1.30 16.76
CA GLN A 312 -16.02 -0.06 16.49
C GLN A 312 -15.56 -0.21 15.03
N LEU A 313 -16.36 0.26 14.07
CA LEU A 313 -16.01 0.23 12.65
C LEU A 313 -14.71 0.99 12.37
N LEU A 314 -14.64 2.25 12.81
CA LEU A 314 -13.50 3.14 12.54
C LEU A 314 -12.24 2.72 13.30
N LEU A 315 -12.36 2.26 14.54
CA LEU A 315 -11.25 1.69 15.29
C LEU A 315 -10.70 0.44 14.60
N GLY A 316 -11.59 -0.42 14.09
CA GLY A 316 -11.19 -1.58 13.29
C GLY A 316 -10.36 -1.18 12.08
N CYS A 317 -10.77 -0.13 11.33
CA CYS A 317 -9.99 0.40 10.20
C CYS A 317 -8.60 0.90 10.63
N ALA A 318 -8.52 1.67 11.74
CA ALA A 318 -7.25 2.17 12.26
C ALA A 318 -6.32 1.03 12.72
N LEU A 319 -6.85 0.04 13.41
CA LEU A 319 -6.11 -1.14 13.87
C LEU A 319 -5.62 -1.98 12.69
N TYR A 320 -6.47 -2.20 11.67
CA TYR A 320 -6.09 -2.93 10.47
C TYR A 320 -4.94 -2.26 9.72
N ALA A 321 -5.01 -0.94 9.51
CA ALA A 321 -3.96 -0.16 8.87
C ALA A 321 -2.61 -0.22 9.62
N LYS A 322 -2.64 -0.45 10.93
CA LYS A 322 -1.44 -0.61 11.78
C LYS A 322 -1.01 -2.08 11.96
N GLY A 323 -1.67 -3.03 11.31
CA GLY A 323 -1.33 -4.46 11.34
C GLY A 323 -1.89 -5.25 12.53
N HIS A 324 -2.83 -4.68 13.30
CA HIS A 324 -3.53 -5.39 14.38
C HIS A 324 -4.76 -6.15 13.82
N TYR A 325 -4.52 -7.07 12.89
CA TYR A 325 -5.58 -7.72 12.10
C TYR A 325 -6.61 -8.45 12.97
N GLU A 326 -6.19 -9.22 13.96
CA GLU A 326 -7.08 -9.99 14.84
C GLU A 326 -8.01 -9.07 15.66
N LYS A 327 -7.48 -7.94 16.15
CA LYS A 327 -8.27 -6.96 16.91
C LYS A 327 -9.28 -6.26 16.01
N ALA A 328 -8.89 -5.93 14.78
CA ALA A 328 -9.78 -5.32 13.79
C ALA A 328 -10.92 -6.28 13.41
N VAL A 329 -10.57 -7.54 13.14
CA VAL A 329 -11.54 -8.61 12.82
C VAL A 329 -12.55 -8.79 13.94
N ALA A 330 -12.11 -8.88 15.20
CA ALA A 330 -13.00 -9.04 16.35
C ALA A 330 -14.04 -7.91 16.48
N LEU A 331 -13.65 -6.66 16.14
CA LEU A 331 -14.58 -5.52 16.12
C LEU A 331 -15.59 -5.64 14.98
N TRP A 332 -15.17 -6.04 13.78
CA TRP A 332 -16.03 -6.11 12.60
C TRP A 332 -16.95 -7.33 12.59
N GLU A 333 -16.56 -8.48 13.19
CA GLU A 333 -17.40 -9.67 13.31
C GLU A 333 -18.74 -9.35 14.00
N GLY A 334 -18.71 -8.51 15.04
CA GLY A 334 -19.92 -8.07 15.74
C GLY A 334 -20.83 -7.14 14.93
N LEU A 335 -20.32 -6.53 13.86
CA LEU A 335 -21.04 -5.53 13.05
C LEU A 335 -21.45 -6.04 11.66
N SER A 336 -20.90 -7.14 11.19
CA SER A 336 -21.02 -7.59 9.80
C SER A 336 -22.46 -7.85 9.34
N SER A 337 -23.36 -8.18 10.25
CA SER A 337 -24.78 -8.42 9.95
C SER A 337 -25.58 -7.14 9.73
N THR A 338 -25.09 -5.98 10.15
CA THR A 338 -25.82 -4.70 10.14
C THR A 338 -25.09 -3.59 9.36
N ASP A 339 -23.79 -3.70 9.16
CA ASP A 339 -22.99 -2.72 8.42
C ASP A 339 -22.23 -3.40 7.26
N TYR A 340 -22.57 -3.01 6.03
CA TYR A 340 -21.94 -3.55 4.82
C TYR A 340 -20.43 -3.32 4.77
N ARG A 341 -19.94 -2.22 5.37
CA ARG A 341 -18.51 -1.89 5.43
C ARG A 341 -17.77 -2.87 6.32
N ALA A 342 -18.35 -3.24 7.46
CA ALA A 342 -17.78 -4.25 8.34
C ALA A 342 -17.73 -5.62 7.66
N ALA A 343 -18.80 -6.04 6.99
CA ALA A 343 -18.82 -7.29 6.23
C ALA A 343 -17.77 -7.30 5.11
N ARG A 344 -17.65 -6.21 4.35
CA ARG A 344 -16.64 -6.02 3.31
C ARG A 344 -15.21 -6.04 3.88
N ASN A 345 -14.97 -5.33 4.98
CA ASN A 345 -13.65 -5.27 5.61
C ASN A 345 -13.21 -6.62 6.18
N LEU A 346 -14.15 -7.41 6.73
CA LEU A 346 -13.90 -8.80 7.11
C LEU A 346 -13.50 -9.66 5.92
N ALA A 347 -14.21 -9.53 4.79
CA ALA A 347 -13.86 -10.26 3.57
C ALA A 347 -12.43 -9.95 3.13
N VAL A 348 -12.01 -8.68 3.15
CA VAL A 348 -10.64 -8.25 2.85
C VAL A 348 -9.64 -8.87 3.82
N ALA A 349 -9.90 -8.80 5.13
CA ALA A 349 -9.01 -9.33 6.15
C ALA A 349 -8.84 -10.86 6.05
N TYR A 350 -9.95 -11.57 5.83
CA TYR A 350 -9.95 -13.02 5.68
C TYR A 350 -9.23 -13.49 4.43
N TYR A 351 -9.38 -12.76 3.31
CA TYR A 351 -8.65 -13.07 2.08
C TYR A 351 -7.15 -12.84 2.22
N SER A 352 -6.77 -11.65 2.71
CA SER A 352 -5.39 -11.16 2.62
C SER A 352 -4.50 -11.62 3.78
N HIS A 353 -5.06 -11.84 4.99
CA HIS A 353 -4.27 -12.06 6.21
C HIS A 353 -4.65 -13.29 7.03
N MET A 354 -5.89 -13.81 6.94
CA MET A 354 -6.39 -14.83 7.88
C MET A 354 -6.47 -16.25 7.31
N ASP A 355 -6.21 -16.45 6.01
CA ASP A 355 -6.36 -17.74 5.32
C ASP A 355 -7.77 -18.37 5.43
N ARG A 356 -8.81 -17.50 5.53
CA ARG A 356 -10.22 -17.89 5.64
C ARG A 356 -10.96 -17.65 4.31
N LYS A 357 -10.35 -18.04 3.19
CA LYS A 357 -10.85 -17.73 1.83
C LYS A 357 -12.27 -18.25 1.57
N ASN A 358 -12.67 -19.35 2.20
CA ASN A 358 -14.02 -19.92 2.03
C ASN A 358 -15.14 -19.02 2.58
N GLU A 359 -14.82 -18.10 3.50
CA GLU A 359 -15.79 -17.20 4.13
C GLU A 359 -15.93 -15.85 3.40
N VAL A 360 -15.02 -15.58 2.46
CA VAL A 360 -14.94 -14.26 1.78
C VAL A 360 -16.19 -13.99 0.93
N LEU A 361 -16.58 -14.91 0.05
CA LEU A 361 -17.77 -14.73 -0.81
C LEU A 361 -19.07 -14.63 -0.02
N PRO A 362 -19.34 -15.45 1.03
CA PRO A 362 -20.46 -15.24 1.91
C PRO A 362 -20.53 -13.83 2.49
N LEU A 363 -19.42 -13.27 2.97
CA LEU A 363 -19.34 -11.90 3.52
C LEU A 363 -19.60 -10.82 2.47
N LEU A 364 -19.03 -10.95 1.27
CA LEU A 364 -19.30 -10.01 0.17
C LEU A 364 -20.77 -10.05 -0.26
N LYS A 365 -21.39 -11.23 -0.34
CA LYS A 365 -22.83 -11.38 -0.59
C LYS A 365 -23.68 -10.76 0.52
N GLN A 366 -23.26 -10.91 1.77
CA GLN A 366 -23.89 -10.24 2.92
C GLN A 366 -23.78 -8.72 2.80
N ALA A 367 -22.59 -8.18 2.47
CA ALA A 367 -22.41 -6.75 2.23
C ALA A 367 -23.33 -6.24 1.10
N LEU A 368 -23.43 -6.98 -0.01
CA LEU A 368 -24.34 -6.66 -1.11
C LEU A 368 -25.82 -6.73 -0.70
N SER A 369 -26.21 -7.65 0.20
CA SER A 369 -27.59 -7.69 0.69
C SER A 369 -27.95 -6.46 1.51
N LEU A 370 -26.97 -5.86 2.21
CA LEU A 370 -27.14 -4.61 2.96
C LEU A 370 -27.05 -3.36 2.06
N LYS A 371 -26.33 -3.43 0.94
CA LYS A 371 -26.17 -2.33 -0.02
C LYS A 371 -26.18 -2.85 -1.47
N PRO A 372 -27.36 -3.20 -2.04
CA PRO A 372 -27.44 -3.97 -3.29
C PRO A 372 -26.91 -3.29 -4.54
N ASN A 373 -26.91 -1.95 -4.59
CA ASN A 373 -26.54 -1.17 -5.78
C ASN A 373 -25.14 -0.53 -5.65
N ASP A 374 -24.31 -1.04 -4.77
CA ASP A 374 -22.93 -0.55 -4.62
C ASP A 374 -22.03 -1.20 -5.66
N GLU A 375 -21.61 -0.43 -6.67
CA GLU A 375 -20.75 -0.92 -7.75
C GLU A 375 -19.37 -1.38 -7.26
N GLN A 376 -18.85 -0.81 -6.17
CA GLN A 376 -17.58 -1.28 -5.59
C GLN A 376 -17.73 -2.70 -5.05
N LEU A 377 -18.82 -2.99 -4.34
CA LEU A 377 -19.09 -4.33 -3.84
C LEU A 377 -19.36 -5.33 -4.97
N ILE A 378 -20.05 -4.91 -6.04
CA ILE A 378 -20.26 -5.74 -7.23
C ILE A 378 -18.93 -6.08 -7.88
N PHE A 379 -18.06 -5.08 -8.09
CA PHE A 379 -16.72 -5.27 -8.63
C PHE A 379 -15.90 -6.24 -7.76
N GLU A 380 -15.77 -5.96 -6.46
CA GLU A 380 -15.00 -6.78 -5.54
C GLU A 380 -15.52 -8.22 -5.47
N THR A 381 -16.84 -8.41 -5.53
CA THR A 381 -17.45 -9.74 -5.52
C THR A 381 -17.08 -10.53 -6.77
N VAL A 382 -17.27 -9.97 -7.97
CA VAL A 382 -16.94 -10.69 -9.21
C VAL A 382 -15.44 -10.93 -9.38
N TYR A 383 -14.62 -9.99 -8.95
CA TYR A 383 -13.16 -10.14 -8.92
C TYR A 383 -12.74 -11.32 -8.02
N VAL A 384 -13.24 -11.34 -6.78
CA VAL A 384 -12.94 -12.43 -5.84
C VAL A 384 -13.51 -13.77 -6.30
N MET A 385 -14.68 -13.79 -6.94
CA MET A 385 -15.19 -15.00 -7.61
C MET A 385 -14.15 -15.54 -8.62
N GLY A 386 -13.56 -14.67 -9.43
CA GLY A 386 -12.49 -15.04 -10.36
C GLY A 386 -11.25 -15.59 -9.66
N LYS A 387 -10.76 -14.89 -8.65
CA LYS A 387 -9.57 -15.28 -7.86
C LYS A 387 -9.76 -16.59 -7.08
N LEU A 388 -10.99 -16.92 -6.70
CA LEU A 388 -11.34 -18.19 -6.04
C LEU A 388 -11.72 -19.29 -7.04
N GLY A 389 -11.60 -19.06 -8.35
CA GLY A 389 -11.85 -20.07 -9.37
C GLY A 389 -13.33 -20.41 -9.58
N VAL A 390 -14.25 -19.52 -9.20
CA VAL A 390 -15.68 -19.70 -9.50
C VAL A 390 -15.90 -19.75 -10.99
N ALA A 391 -16.72 -20.70 -11.44
CA ALA A 391 -16.97 -20.96 -12.85
C ALA A 391 -17.34 -19.67 -13.63
N PRO A 392 -16.78 -19.43 -14.82
CA PRO A 392 -17.05 -18.23 -15.60
C PRO A 392 -18.53 -17.98 -15.86
N ILE A 393 -19.32 -19.02 -16.07
CA ILE A 393 -20.78 -18.94 -16.29
C ILE A 393 -21.49 -18.39 -15.05
N GLU A 394 -21.08 -18.77 -13.85
CA GLU A 394 -21.66 -18.23 -12.61
C GLU A 394 -21.32 -16.75 -12.44
N ARG A 395 -20.10 -16.34 -12.81
CA ARG A 395 -19.68 -14.93 -12.81
C ARG A 395 -20.51 -14.10 -13.80
N ILE A 396 -20.74 -14.63 -15.02
CA ILE A 396 -21.61 -13.99 -16.01
C ILE A 396 -23.05 -13.87 -15.47
N SER A 397 -23.58 -14.91 -14.84
CA SER A 397 -24.91 -14.88 -14.23
C SER A 397 -25.02 -13.83 -13.14
N PHE A 398 -24.01 -13.74 -12.28
CA PHE A 398 -23.94 -12.72 -11.23
C PHE A 398 -23.97 -11.30 -11.83
N LEU A 399 -23.16 -11.02 -12.84
CA LEU A 399 -23.11 -9.71 -13.52
C LEU A 399 -24.42 -9.39 -14.25
N ASN A 400 -25.05 -10.36 -14.90
CA ASN A 400 -26.37 -10.18 -15.53
C ASN A 400 -27.45 -9.75 -14.53
N ASN A 401 -27.42 -10.27 -13.30
CA ASN A 401 -28.38 -9.90 -12.25
C ASN A 401 -28.19 -8.45 -11.76
N HIS A 402 -27.03 -7.85 -12.00
CA HIS A 402 -26.71 -6.47 -11.59
C HIS A 402 -26.60 -5.50 -12.78
N LYS A 403 -26.92 -5.95 -14.01
CA LYS A 403 -26.71 -5.20 -15.25
C LYS A 403 -27.28 -3.78 -15.24
N SER A 404 -28.43 -3.57 -14.59
CA SER A 404 -29.12 -2.26 -14.56
C SER A 404 -28.39 -1.16 -13.78
N VAL A 405 -27.44 -1.53 -12.92
CA VAL A 405 -26.70 -0.59 -12.07
C VAL A 405 -25.23 -0.47 -12.43
N ILE A 406 -24.73 -1.31 -13.35
CA ILE A 406 -23.32 -1.33 -13.73
C ILE A 406 -23.00 -0.19 -14.70
N SER A 407 -22.13 0.72 -14.29
CA SER A 407 -21.59 1.80 -15.12
C SER A 407 -20.06 1.79 -15.20
N ARG A 408 -19.36 1.15 -14.26
CA ARG A 408 -17.90 1.17 -14.12
C ARG A 408 -17.19 0.32 -15.17
N ASP A 409 -16.08 0.84 -15.68
CA ASP A 409 -15.23 0.17 -16.68
C ASP A 409 -14.55 -1.09 -16.15
N ASP A 410 -14.13 -1.10 -14.88
CA ASP A 410 -13.48 -2.26 -14.27
C ASP A 410 -14.45 -3.47 -14.14
N ILE A 411 -15.73 -3.23 -13.89
CA ILE A 411 -16.75 -4.30 -13.90
C ILE A 411 -16.96 -4.84 -15.30
N MET A 412 -16.94 -3.95 -16.31
CA MET A 412 -17.02 -4.39 -17.72
C MET A 412 -15.82 -5.23 -18.13
N LEU A 413 -14.63 -4.93 -17.61
CA LEU A 413 -13.44 -5.76 -17.80
C LEU A 413 -13.59 -7.16 -17.18
N GLU A 414 -14.13 -7.24 -15.97
CA GLU A 414 -14.43 -8.52 -15.33
C GLU A 414 -15.47 -9.33 -16.14
N TRP A 415 -16.41 -8.64 -16.75
CA TRP A 415 -17.41 -9.28 -17.60
C TRP A 415 -16.79 -9.83 -18.90
N ALA A 416 -15.95 -9.04 -19.57
CA ALA A 416 -15.20 -9.48 -20.74
C ALA A 416 -14.29 -10.67 -20.40
N ARG A 417 -13.58 -10.63 -19.26
CA ARG A 417 -12.79 -11.74 -18.75
C ARG A 417 -13.61 -13.00 -18.55
N ALA A 418 -14.78 -12.88 -17.93
CA ALA A 418 -15.68 -14.02 -17.73
C ALA A 418 -16.17 -14.60 -19.05
N TYR A 419 -16.51 -13.77 -20.06
CA TYR A 419 -16.84 -14.24 -21.40
C TYR A 419 -15.67 -14.95 -22.07
N ASN A 420 -14.47 -14.40 -22.02
CA ASN A 420 -13.26 -15.02 -22.58
C ASN A 420 -13.02 -16.41 -21.96
N MET A 421 -13.11 -16.51 -20.64
CA MET A 421 -12.92 -17.79 -19.94
C MET A 421 -14.09 -18.78 -20.12
N ALA A 422 -15.25 -18.31 -20.55
CA ALA A 422 -16.42 -19.15 -20.86
C ALA A 422 -16.45 -19.63 -22.32
N GLY A 423 -15.44 -19.29 -23.16
CA GLY A 423 -15.45 -19.60 -24.59
C GLY A 423 -16.48 -18.80 -25.38
N GLN A 424 -16.85 -17.60 -24.88
CA GLN A 424 -17.81 -16.69 -25.50
C GLN A 424 -17.09 -15.43 -26.00
N GLU A 425 -15.98 -15.61 -26.71
CA GLU A 425 -15.06 -14.56 -27.13
C GLU A 425 -15.76 -13.47 -27.97
N ASP A 426 -16.74 -13.84 -28.78
CA ASP A 426 -17.50 -12.88 -29.61
C ASP A 426 -18.29 -11.90 -28.73
N LYS A 427 -18.84 -12.36 -27.59
CA LYS A 427 -19.52 -11.47 -26.64
C LYS A 427 -18.54 -10.55 -25.91
N ALA A 428 -17.34 -11.04 -25.60
CA ALA A 428 -16.29 -10.21 -25.03
C ALA A 428 -15.88 -9.09 -26.00
N ILE A 429 -15.68 -9.42 -27.29
CA ILE A 429 -15.35 -8.47 -28.34
C ILE A 429 -16.47 -7.44 -28.53
N GLU A 430 -17.73 -7.88 -28.59
CA GLU A 430 -18.89 -7.00 -28.73
C GLU A 430 -18.99 -6.02 -27.54
N LEU A 431 -18.86 -6.52 -26.31
CA LEU A 431 -18.87 -5.71 -25.10
C LEU A 431 -17.79 -4.63 -25.11
N LEU A 432 -16.55 -5.02 -25.47
CA LEU A 432 -15.41 -4.12 -25.48
C LEU A 432 -15.47 -3.09 -26.62
N ARG A 433 -16.03 -3.46 -27.79
CA ARG A 433 -16.22 -2.52 -28.92
C ARG A 433 -17.40 -1.59 -28.73
N GLY A 434 -18.39 -1.99 -27.96
CA GLY A 434 -19.63 -1.23 -27.75
C GLY A 434 -19.52 -0.07 -26.78
N ARG A 435 -18.34 0.20 -26.21
CA ARG A 435 -18.15 1.21 -25.16
C ARG A 435 -16.83 1.96 -25.33
N ASN A 436 -16.83 3.24 -24.98
CA ASN A 436 -15.59 4.02 -24.81
C ASN A 436 -15.06 3.83 -23.40
N PHE A 437 -13.85 3.33 -23.28
CA PHE A 437 -13.17 3.14 -22.01
C PHE A 437 -12.28 4.33 -21.69
N VAL A 438 -12.20 4.69 -20.41
CA VAL A 438 -11.30 5.73 -19.91
C VAL A 438 -10.07 5.04 -19.31
N PRO A 439 -8.84 5.39 -19.75
CA PRO A 439 -7.63 4.84 -19.16
C PRO A 439 -7.57 5.15 -17.66
N ALA A 440 -7.32 4.15 -16.85
CA ALA A 440 -7.15 4.29 -15.41
C ALA A 440 -5.70 3.99 -15.05
N GLU A 441 -5.11 4.81 -14.19
CA GLU A 441 -3.75 4.59 -13.70
C GLU A 441 -3.64 3.24 -12.99
N GLY A 442 -2.65 2.43 -13.39
CA GLY A 442 -2.46 1.06 -12.89
C GLY A 442 -3.32 -0.01 -13.59
N GLY A 443 -4.17 0.39 -14.54
CA GLY A 443 -5.02 -0.49 -15.34
C GLY A 443 -4.99 -0.20 -16.84
N GLU A 444 -4.00 0.59 -17.32
CA GLU A 444 -3.93 1.13 -18.67
C GLU A 444 -3.96 0.06 -19.77
N HIS A 445 -3.49 -1.16 -19.45
CA HIS A 445 -3.43 -2.25 -20.44
C HIS A 445 -4.58 -3.25 -20.31
N ALA A 446 -5.32 -3.21 -19.22
CA ALA A 446 -6.28 -4.26 -18.88
C ALA A 446 -7.37 -4.41 -19.95
N VAL A 447 -7.85 -3.30 -20.52
CA VAL A 447 -8.86 -3.30 -21.59
C VAL A 447 -8.29 -3.91 -22.87
N ALA A 448 -7.10 -3.46 -23.29
CA ALA A 448 -6.40 -3.96 -24.46
C ALA A 448 -6.10 -5.47 -24.33
N GLU A 449 -5.65 -5.91 -23.16
CA GLU A 449 -5.39 -7.32 -22.89
C GLU A 449 -6.64 -8.18 -23.06
N GLN A 450 -7.79 -7.77 -22.50
CA GLN A 450 -9.03 -8.53 -22.67
C GLN A 450 -9.44 -8.65 -24.13
N TYR A 451 -9.29 -7.57 -24.90
CA TYR A 451 -9.59 -7.55 -26.35
C TYR A 451 -8.64 -8.45 -27.14
N MET A 452 -7.34 -8.32 -26.91
CA MET A 452 -6.33 -9.15 -27.55
C MET A 452 -6.54 -10.62 -27.21
N PHE A 453 -6.79 -10.94 -25.93
CA PHE A 453 -7.05 -12.31 -25.48
C PHE A 453 -8.31 -12.92 -26.08
N ALA A 454 -9.37 -12.14 -26.27
CA ALA A 454 -10.59 -12.64 -26.94
C ALA A 454 -10.26 -13.16 -28.35
N TYR A 455 -9.53 -12.38 -29.14
CA TYR A 455 -9.09 -12.83 -30.48
C TYR A 455 -8.06 -13.96 -30.41
N PHE A 456 -7.17 -13.97 -29.43
CA PHE A 456 -6.20 -15.03 -29.20
C PHE A 456 -6.87 -16.39 -28.97
N LEU A 457 -7.80 -16.44 -28.04
CA LEU A 457 -8.54 -17.66 -27.72
C LEU A 457 -9.38 -18.13 -28.90
N LYS A 458 -10.08 -17.20 -29.57
CA LYS A 458 -10.84 -17.49 -30.80
C LYS A 458 -9.93 -18.05 -31.90
N GLY A 459 -8.78 -17.42 -32.14
CA GLY A 459 -7.80 -17.90 -33.14
C GLY A 459 -7.26 -19.28 -32.80
N ARG A 460 -6.90 -19.54 -31.52
CA ARG A 460 -6.43 -20.87 -31.08
C ARG A 460 -7.50 -21.96 -31.27
N ARG A 461 -8.77 -21.64 -31.01
CA ARG A 461 -9.90 -22.55 -31.24
C ARG A 461 -10.08 -22.84 -32.74
N LEU A 462 -10.04 -21.81 -33.59
CA LEU A 462 -10.15 -21.96 -35.07
C LEU A 462 -9.00 -22.79 -35.66
N MET A 463 -7.78 -22.68 -35.09
CA MET A 463 -6.66 -23.58 -35.46
C MET A 463 -7.00 -25.04 -35.16
N LYS A 464 -7.57 -25.38 -34.03
CA LYS A 464 -8.01 -26.75 -33.71
C LYS A 464 -9.10 -27.26 -34.66
N GLU A 465 -9.94 -26.36 -35.16
CA GLU A 465 -10.96 -26.65 -36.17
C GLU A 465 -10.39 -26.71 -37.61
N ASN A 466 -9.08 -26.57 -37.78
CA ASN A 466 -8.38 -26.52 -39.07
C ASN A 466 -8.81 -25.34 -39.96
N LYS A 467 -9.30 -24.23 -39.36
CA LYS A 467 -9.71 -23.01 -40.06
C LYS A 467 -8.58 -21.98 -40.06
N MET A 468 -7.47 -22.30 -40.73
CA MET A 468 -6.21 -21.55 -40.62
C MET A 468 -6.32 -20.10 -41.10
N GLN A 469 -7.12 -19.82 -42.17
CA GLN A 469 -7.31 -18.43 -42.65
C GLN A 469 -8.05 -17.58 -41.60
N GLU A 470 -9.18 -18.09 -41.09
CA GLU A 470 -9.96 -17.38 -40.04
C GLU A 470 -9.13 -17.18 -38.77
N ALA A 471 -8.30 -18.14 -38.39
CA ALA A 471 -7.37 -18.03 -37.27
C ALA A 471 -6.34 -16.93 -37.50
N THR A 472 -5.74 -16.86 -38.71
CA THR A 472 -4.81 -15.79 -39.11
C THR A 472 -5.45 -14.41 -38.95
N ASP A 473 -6.70 -14.27 -39.41
CA ASP A 473 -7.44 -13.01 -39.33
C ASP A 473 -7.70 -12.60 -37.85
N CYS A 474 -7.97 -13.57 -36.97
CA CYS A 474 -8.09 -13.31 -35.54
C CYS A 474 -6.77 -12.82 -34.92
N PHE A 475 -5.64 -13.48 -35.21
CA PHE A 475 -4.34 -13.06 -34.67
C PHE A 475 -3.92 -11.69 -35.20
N LYS A 476 -4.24 -11.32 -36.43
CA LYS A 476 -4.05 -9.98 -36.97
C LYS A 476 -4.94 -8.95 -36.28
N ALA A 477 -6.22 -9.28 -36.09
CA ALA A 477 -7.15 -8.39 -35.40
C ALA A 477 -6.72 -8.09 -33.95
N ALA A 478 -6.13 -9.07 -33.26
CA ALA A 478 -5.57 -8.89 -31.94
C ALA A 478 -4.44 -7.84 -31.88
N GLN A 479 -3.70 -7.65 -32.97
CA GLN A 479 -2.58 -6.70 -33.05
C GLN A 479 -3.04 -5.26 -33.36
N THR A 480 -4.32 -5.05 -33.64
CA THR A 480 -4.89 -3.74 -34.02
C THR A 480 -5.94 -3.32 -32.99
N LEU A 481 -5.57 -2.38 -32.12
CA LEU A 481 -6.44 -1.91 -31.05
C LEU A 481 -7.34 -0.77 -31.55
N PRO A 482 -8.68 -0.88 -31.41
CA PRO A 482 -9.59 0.22 -31.73
C PRO A 482 -9.49 1.34 -30.68
N GLN A 483 -9.69 2.59 -31.14
CA GLN A 483 -9.51 3.80 -30.30
C GLN A 483 -10.43 3.85 -29.08
N ASN A 484 -11.62 3.27 -29.17
CA ASN A 484 -12.59 3.26 -28.07
C ASN A 484 -12.12 2.50 -26.83
N LEU A 485 -11.06 1.67 -26.93
CA LEU A 485 -10.49 1.00 -25.76
C LEU A 485 -9.70 1.95 -24.84
N GLY A 486 -9.42 3.18 -25.29
CA GLY A 486 -8.72 4.19 -24.50
C GLY A 486 -7.24 3.87 -24.22
N ALA A 487 -6.73 2.75 -24.69
CA ALA A 487 -5.36 2.31 -24.49
C ALA A 487 -4.76 1.82 -25.81
N GLY A 488 -3.48 2.16 -26.02
CA GLY A 488 -2.68 1.66 -27.14
C GLY A 488 -1.74 0.54 -26.70
N LEU A 489 -1.08 -0.06 -27.69
CA LEU A 489 0.01 -1.00 -27.43
C LEU A 489 1.28 -0.21 -27.11
N TRP A 490 1.75 -0.27 -25.88
CA TRP A 490 2.94 0.48 -25.44
C TRP A 490 4.24 -0.34 -25.47
N ASN A 491 4.14 -1.67 -25.61
CA ASN A 491 5.30 -2.53 -25.76
C ASN A 491 5.04 -3.62 -26.83
N ILE A 492 5.86 -3.58 -27.89
CA ILE A 492 5.75 -4.51 -29.01
C ILE A 492 6.02 -5.98 -28.65
N VAL A 493 6.74 -6.23 -27.56
CA VAL A 493 7.00 -7.61 -27.06
C VAL A 493 5.69 -8.35 -26.79
N ARG A 494 4.64 -7.65 -26.37
CA ARG A 494 3.32 -8.24 -26.13
C ARG A 494 2.64 -8.79 -27.37
N LEU A 495 3.13 -8.45 -28.57
CA LEU A 495 2.65 -9.04 -29.84
C LEU A 495 3.19 -10.44 -30.11
N VAL A 496 4.23 -10.86 -29.43
CA VAL A 496 4.94 -12.12 -29.70
C VAL A 496 4.03 -13.35 -29.75
N PRO A 497 3.13 -13.60 -28.77
CA PRO A 497 2.23 -14.76 -28.84
C PRO A 497 1.35 -14.76 -30.11
N PHE A 498 0.83 -13.59 -30.47
CA PHE A 498 -0.06 -13.43 -31.63
C PHE A 498 0.69 -13.65 -32.96
N LYS A 499 1.88 -13.05 -33.09
CA LYS A 499 2.75 -13.21 -34.25
C LYS A 499 3.23 -14.63 -34.40
N TYR A 500 3.54 -15.33 -33.31
CA TYR A 500 3.91 -16.74 -33.38
C TYR A 500 2.77 -17.60 -33.98
N TYR A 501 1.56 -17.50 -33.42
CA TYR A 501 0.44 -18.30 -33.94
C TYR A 501 -0.03 -17.85 -35.30
N GLU A 502 0.07 -16.58 -35.67
CA GLU A 502 -0.11 -16.08 -37.01
C GLU A 502 0.87 -16.74 -37.97
N ALA A 503 2.16 -16.81 -37.63
CA ALA A 503 3.19 -17.45 -38.43
C ALA A 503 2.92 -18.94 -38.67
N ILE A 504 2.49 -19.67 -37.63
CA ILE A 504 2.12 -21.10 -37.76
C ILE A 504 0.95 -21.27 -38.72
N CYS A 505 -0.07 -20.41 -38.64
CA CYS A 505 -1.20 -20.45 -39.61
C CYS A 505 -0.75 -20.11 -41.02
N LEU A 506 0.07 -19.08 -41.23
CA LEU A 506 0.60 -18.67 -42.54
C LEU A 506 1.44 -19.78 -43.17
N LYS A 507 2.29 -20.45 -42.40
CA LYS A 507 3.06 -21.61 -42.83
C LYS A 507 2.14 -22.74 -43.31
N SER A 508 1.07 -23.04 -42.58
CA SER A 508 0.08 -24.04 -42.93
C SER A 508 -0.69 -23.67 -44.23
N LEU A 509 -0.79 -22.37 -44.53
CA LEU A 509 -1.41 -21.86 -45.76
C LEU A 509 -0.42 -21.72 -46.96
N GLY A 510 0.83 -22.17 -46.81
CA GLY A 510 1.89 -22.08 -47.81
C GLY A 510 2.48 -20.67 -48.00
N GLN A 511 2.26 -19.75 -47.05
CA GLN A 511 2.77 -18.39 -47.09
C GLN A 511 4.07 -18.28 -46.23
N GLU A 512 5.10 -19.06 -46.65
CA GLU A 512 6.34 -19.23 -45.85
C GLU A 512 7.10 -17.93 -45.63
N ASP A 513 7.19 -17.04 -46.62
CA ASP A 513 7.90 -15.76 -46.50
C ASP A 513 7.33 -14.91 -45.38
N LYS A 514 5.99 -14.77 -45.33
CA LYS A 514 5.33 -14.01 -44.26
C LYS A 514 5.42 -14.68 -42.89
N ALA A 515 5.44 -16.01 -42.86
CA ALA A 515 5.66 -16.74 -41.61
C ALA A 515 7.07 -16.47 -41.08
N ASN A 516 8.08 -16.50 -41.95
CA ASN A 516 9.47 -16.22 -41.61
C ASN A 516 9.66 -14.78 -41.12
N GLU A 517 9.01 -13.76 -41.72
CA GLU A 517 9.04 -12.37 -41.21
C GLU A 517 8.59 -12.29 -39.75
N ASN A 518 7.55 -13.02 -39.35
CA ASN A 518 7.09 -13.06 -37.98
C ASN A 518 8.06 -13.82 -37.04
N PHE A 519 8.67 -14.93 -37.51
CA PHE A 519 9.67 -15.66 -36.75
C PHE A 519 10.95 -14.82 -36.53
N ASP A 520 11.41 -14.09 -37.55
CA ASP A 520 12.55 -13.19 -37.49
C ASP A 520 12.29 -12.02 -36.53
N PHE A 521 11.07 -11.46 -36.58
CA PHE A 521 10.66 -10.44 -35.62
C PHE A 521 10.79 -10.95 -34.17
N ILE A 522 10.29 -12.16 -33.84
CA ILE A 522 10.32 -12.72 -32.49
C ILE A 522 11.74 -13.04 -32.05
N THR A 523 12.55 -13.65 -32.93
CA THR A 523 13.94 -14.04 -32.61
C THR A 523 14.89 -12.85 -32.52
N GLY A 524 14.54 -11.72 -33.15
CA GLY A 524 15.28 -10.46 -33.10
C GLY A 524 15.08 -9.63 -31.82
N ILE A 525 14.09 -9.99 -30.97
CA ILE A 525 13.86 -9.27 -29.69
C ILE A 525 14.92 -9.70 -28.67
N GLU A 526 15.58 -8.72 -28.05
CA GLU A 526 16.53 -8.97 -26.96
C GLU A 526 15.80 -9.40 -25.68
N VAL A 527 16.32 -10.43 -25.01
CA VAL A 527 15.84 -10.89 -23.70
C VAL A 527 16.54 -10.06 -22.62
N ASP A 528 15.98 -8.91 -22.32
CA ASP A 528 16.45 -7.97 -21.32
C ASP A 528 15.44 -7.82 -20.16
N TYR A 529 15.69 -6.87 -19.26
CA TYR A 529 14.79 -6.57 -18.14
C TYR A 529 13.38 -6.16 -18.63
N PHE A 530 13.29 -5.30 -19.65
CA PHE A 530 12.02 -4.79 -20.15
C PHE A 530 11.19 -5.87 -20.86
N SER A 531 11.82 -6.68 -21.68
CA SER A 531 11.15 -7.79 -22.35
C SER A 531 10.67 -8.83 -21.35
N ASN A 532 11.49 -9.15 -20.34
CA ASN A 532 11.13 -10.10 -19.28
C ASN A 532 9.98 -9.60 -18.39
N MET A 533 9.96 -8.31 -18.09
CA MET A 533 8.87 -7.69 -17.30
C MET A 533 7.54 -7.72 -18.07
N ASN A 534 7.55 -7.55 -19.39
CA ASN A 534 6.33 -7.45 -20.21
C ASN A 534 5.86 -8.78 -20.79
N LEU A 535 6.77 -9.71 -21.03
CA LEU A 535 6.49 -11.04 -21.57
C LEU A 535 7.55 -12.02 -21.04
N PRO A 536 7.43 -12.53 -19.83
CA PRO A 536 8.42 -13.43 -19.24
C PRO A 536 8.57 -14.76 -20.00
N GLU A 537 7.56 -15.15 -20.77
CA GLU A 537 7.57 -16.30 -21.66
C GLU A 537 8.21 -16.05 -23.03
N LEU A 538 8.78 -14.87 -23.30
CA LEU A 538 9.49 -14.58 -24.56
C LEU A 538 10.51 -15.66 -24.95
N PRO A 539 11.37 -16.16 -24.03
CA PRO A 539 12.32 -17.22 -24.38
C PRO A 539 11.67 -18.50 -24.90
N PHE A 540 10.46 -18.83 -24.43
CA PHE A 540 9.70 -19.97 -24.92
C PHE A 540 9.27 -19.78 -26.38
N TYR A 541 8.72 -18.61 -26.72
CA TYR A 541 8.33 -18.31 -28.12
C TYR A 541 9.53 -18.24 -29.05
N GLN A 542 10.66 -17.66 -28.61
CA GLN A 542 11.89 -17.66 -29.39
C GLN A 542 12.41 -19.08 -29.65
N ALA A 543 12.36 -19.94 -28.64
CA ALA A 543 12.79 -21.33 -28.80
C ALA A 543 11.89 -22.09 -29.80
N LEU A 544 10.59 -21.86 -29.77
CA LEU A 544 9.66 -22.41 -30.79
C LEU A 544 9.99 -21.89 -32.18
N CYS A 545 10.25 -20.59 -32.35
CA CYS A 545 10.65 -20.01 -33.65
C CYS A 545 11.96 -20.60 -34.16
N TYR A 546 12.97 -20.79 -33.31
CA TYR A 546 14.22 -21.47 -33.73
C TYR A 546 13.97 -22.89 -34.22
N ARG A 547 13.03 -23.61 -33.61
CA ARG A 547 12.65 -24.96 -34.08
C ARG A 547 11.97 -24.90 -35.45
N GLU A 548 11.05 -23.97 -35.68
CA GLU A 548 10.34 -23.76 -36.91
C GLU A 548 11.25 -23.33 -38.09
N THR A 549 12.33 -22.61 -37.79
CA THR A 549 13.31 -22.10 -38.77
C THR A 549 14.56 -23.00 -38.94
N GLY A 550 14.51 -24.24 -38.42
CA GLY A 550 15.59 -25.22 -38.63
C GLY A 550 16.81 -25.05 -37.72
N MET A 551 16.69 -24.29 -36.65
CA MET A 551 17.77 -24.04 -35.66
C MET A 551 17.43 -24.61 -34.28
N PRO A 552 16.96 -25.88 -34.14
CA PRO A 552 16.45 -26.41 -32.88
C PRO A 552 17.47 -26.35 -31.73
N PHE A 553 18.76 -26.51 -32.05
CA PHE A 553 19.83 -26.44 -31.05
C PHE A 553 19.85 -25.10 -30.28
N LYS A 554 19.60 -23.96 -30.96
CA LYS A 554 19.51 -22.66 -30.29
C LYS A 554 18.35 -22.61 -29.31
N GLY A 555 17.18 -23.13 -29.71
CA GLY A 555 16.00 -23.22 -28.86
C GLY A 555 16.24 -24.11 -27.63
N ASP A 556 16.87 -25.26 -27.84
CA ASP A 556 17.17 -26.22 -26.75
C ASP A 556 18.15 -25.59 -25.73
N MET A 557 19.18 -24.90 -26.17
CA MET A 557 20.11 -24.18 -25.27
C MET A 557 19.38 -23.11 -24.46
N LEU A 558 18.54 -22.31 -25.12
CA LEU A 558 17.80 -21.21 -24.47
C LEU A 558 16.86 -21.76 -23.38
N ILE A 559 16.07 -22.78 -23.70
CA ILE A 559 15.11 -23.37 -22.74
C ILE A 559 15.82 -24.09 -21.61
N ASN A 560 16.90 -24.83 -21.87
CA ASN A 560 17.66 -25.50 -20.81
C ASN A 560 18.28 -24.48 -19.82
N TYR A 561 18.76 -23.36 -20.30
CA TYR A 561 19.26 -22.27 -19.45
C TYR A 561 18.12 -21.70 -18.60
N LYS A 562 17.00 -21.33 -19.23
CA LYS A 562 15.85 -20.75 -18.52
C LYS A 562 15.14 -21.74 -17.59
N LEU A 563 15.15 -23.01 -17.89
CA LEU A 563 14.60 -24.06 -17.03
C LEU A 563 15.32 -24.08 -15.65
N GLN A 564 16.66 -23.93 -15.67
CA GLN A 564 17.45 -23.87 -14.45
C GLN A 564 17.15 -22.58 -13.67
N ASP A 565 17.17 -21.44 -14.36
CA ASP A 565 16.88 -20.12 -13.83
C ASP A 565 15.47 -20.08 -13.16
N TRP A 566 14.44 -20.57 -13.84
CA TRP A 566 13.08 -20.60 -13.31
C TRP A 566 12.88 -21.57 -12.14
N LYS A 567 13.61 -22.70 -12.10
CA LYS A 567 13.63 -23.58 -10.93
C LYS A 567 14.25 -22.94 -9.70
N GLU A 568 15.28 -22.14 -9.89
CA GLU A 568 15.91 -21.39 -8.79
C GLU A 568 15.03 -20.24 -8.31
N GLY A 569 14.43 -19.49 -9.24
CA GLY A 569 13.49 -18.42 -8.93
C GLY A 569 12.29 -18.88 -8.11
N MET A 570 11.79 -20.09 -8.34
CA MET A 570 10.71 -20.66 -7.53
C MET A 570 11.08 -20.84 -6.04
N LYS A 571 12.36 -20.93 -5.69
CA LYS A 571 12.84 -21.17 -4.33
C LYS A 571 13.13 -19.89 -3.55
N THR A 572 13.26 -18.74 -4.23
CA THR A 572 13.57 -17.47 -3.57
C THR A 572 12.33 -16.90 -2.86
N VAL A 573 12.55 -16.18 -1.78
CA VAL A 573 11.46 -15.49 -1.05
C VAL A 573 11.55 -14.01 -1.39
N ASP A 574 10.58 -13.47 -2.15
CA ASP A 574 10.49 -12.03 -2.42
C ASP A 574 9.49 -11.36 -1.48
N ALA A 575 9.67 -10.07 -1.31
CA ALA A 575 8.63 -9.21 -0.81
C ALA A 575 7.45 -9.21 -1.80
N GLY A 576 6.24 -9.17 -1.28
CA GLY A 576 5.04 -9.13 -2.11
C GLY A 576 4.95 -7.88 -2.99
N TYR A 577 4.07 -7.92 -3.97
CA TYR A 577 3.72 -6.77 -4.79
C TYR A 577 3.11 -5.66 -3.94
N PHE A 578 3.62 -4.44 -4.10
CA PHE A 578 3.05 -3.24 -3.51
C PHE A 578 2.53 -2.32 -4.61
N ALA A 579 1.31 -1.94 -4.45
CA ALA A 579 0.63 -1.07 -5.36
C ALA A 579 0.65 0.39 -4.85
N THR A 580 1.05 1.33 -5.70
CA THR A 580 1.25 2.74 -5.35
C THR A 580 0.07 3.64 -5.68
N THR A 581 -0.95 3.14 -6.37
CA THR A 581 -2.08 3.94 -6.84
C THR A 581 -3.40 3.55 -6.16
N PRO A 582 -4.37 4.48 -6.05
CA PRO A 582 -5.63 4.25 -5.32
C PRO A 582 -6.61 3.28 -6.01
N PHE A 583 -6.31 2.83 -7.23
CA PHE A 583 -7.13 1.88 -7.98
C PHE A 583 -6.91 0.42 -7.59
N PHE A 584 -6.08 0.19 -6.59
CA PHE A 584 -5.74 -1.16 -6.21
C PHE A 584 -6.81 -1.85 -5.41
N ILE A 585 -6.96 -3.09 -5.78
CA ILE A 585 -7.87 -4.00 -5.16
C ILE A 585 -7.33 -4.34 -3.77
N SER A 586 -8.20 -4.20 -2.77
CA SER A 586 -7.83 -4.47 -1.38
C SER A 586 -7.56 -5.96 -1.09
N PHE A 587 -7.92 -6.86 -2.02
CA PHE A 587 -7.71 -8.30 -1.90
C PHE A 587 -6.34 -8.69 -2.47
N CYS A 588 -5.37 -8.92 -1.58
CA CYS A 588 -4.00 -9.20 -1.97
C CYS A 588 -3.69 -10.70 -1.86
N ASP A 589 -3.20 -11.29 -2.95
CA ASP A 589 -2.63 -12.63 -2.91
C ASP A 589 -1.31 -12.63 -2.15
N ARG A 590 -1.01 -13.75 -1.46
CA ARG A 590 0.29 -13.92 -0.80
C ARG A 590 1.41 -14.02 -1.84
N ALA A 591 2.55 -13.41 -1.57
CA ALA A 591 3.73 -13.45 -2.45
C ALA A 591 4.11 -14.88 -2.88
N VAL A 592 4.00 -15.84 -1.96
CA VAL A 592 4.25 -17.25 -2.25
C VAL A 592 3.31 -17.81 -3.31
N GLN A 593 2.02 -17.43 -3.30
CA GLN A 593 1.05 -17.87 -4.30
C GLN A 593 1.33 -17.24 -5.68
N GLN A 594 1.60 -15.94 -5.72
CA GLN A 594 1.95 -15.24 -6.97
C GLN A 594 3.19 -15.84 -7.61
N ARG A 595 4.22 -16.11 -6.81
CA ARG A 595 5.45 -16.77 -7.25
C ARG A 595 5.18 -18.19 -7.74
N SER A 596 4.42 -18.97 -7.00
CA SER A 596 4.04 -20.32 -7.41
C SER A 596 3.32 -20.31 -8.76
N ALA A 597 2.36 -19.40 -8.96
CA ALA A 597 1.67 -19.24 -10.25
C ALA A 597 2.63 -18.90 -11.37
N TYR A 598 3.46 -17.87 -11.17
CA TYR A 598 4.38 -17.34 -12.16
C TYR A 598 5.41 -18.38 -12.63
N TYR A 599 6.18 -18.96 -11.71
CA TYR A 599 7.22 -19.91 -12.08
C TYR A 599 6.65 -21.28 -12.51
N SER A 600 5.52 -21.71 -11.94
CA SER A 600 4.86 -22.93 -12.42
C SER A 600 4.39 -22.78 -13.86
N TYR A 601 3.85 -21.62 -14.24
CA TYR A 601 3.48 -21.31 -15.63
C TYR A 601 4.70 -21.42 -16.57
N LEU A 602 5.80 -20.74 -16.25
CA LEU A 602 7.02 -20.75 -17.07
C LEU A 602 7.64 -22.16 -17.18
N LEU A 603 7.66 -22.91 -16.07
CA LEU A 603 8.12 -24.30 -16.07
C LEU A 603 7.22 -25.22 -16.92
N ALA A 604 5.90 -25.00 -16.91
CA ALA A 604 4.98 -25.75 -17.76
C ALA A 604 5.31 -25.55 -19.24
N LEU A 605 5.56 -24.29 -19.65
CA LEU A 605 5.96 -23.96 -21.03
C LEU A 605 7.30 -24.61 -21.42
N ALA A 606 8.30 -24.55 -20.52
CA ALA A 606 9.60 -25.16 -20.78
C ALA A 606 9.50 -26.70 -20.94
N TYR A 607 8.74 -27.36 -20.06
CA TYR A 607 8.54 -28.82 -20.17
C TYR A 607 7.69 -29.20 -21.37
N ARG A 608 6.74 -28.37 -21.81
CA ARG A 608 6.03 -28.55 -23.07
C ARG A 608 6.99 -28.50 -24.26
N TYR A 609 7.92 -27.53 -24.27
CA TYR A 609 8.93 -27.42 -25.29
C TYR A 609 9.84 -28.64 -25.35
N THR A 610 10.30 -29.16 -24.21
CA THR A 610 11.18 -30.36 -24.14
C THR A 610 10.44 -31.67 -24.38
N GLY A 611 9.12 -31.68 -24.48
CA GLY A 611 8.30 -32.88 -24.72
C GLY A 611 7.96 -33.66 -23.45
N ASP A 612 8.31 -33.19 -22.25
CA ASP A 612 7.89 -33.81 -20.98
C ASP A 612 6.45 -33.39 -20.63
N THR A 613 5.50 -34.06 -21.27
CA THR A 613 4.07 -33.78 -21.12
C THR A 613 3.56 -33.96 -19.69
N LYS A 614 4.15 -34.88 -18.91
CA LYS A 614 3.75 -35.14 -17.52
C LYS A 614 4.13 -33.96 -16.60
N LEU A 615 5.35 -33.47 -16.74
CA LEU A 615 5.80 -32.31 -15.95
C LEU A 615 5.10 -31.02 -16.45
N ALA A 616 4.90 -30.86 -17.75
CA ALA A 616 4.14 -29.73 -18.28
C ALA A 616 2.73 -29.67 -17.68
N GLN A 617 2.00 -30.81 -17.68
CA GLN A 617 0.66 -30.89 -17.09
C GLN A 617 0.68 -30.63 -15.59
N LYS A 618 1.63 -31.21 -14.86
CA LYS A 618 1.77 -30.97 -13.41
C LYS A 618 1.91 -29.48 -13.08
N TYR A 619 2.81 -28.79 -13.79
CA TYR A 619 3.11 -27.40 -13.51
C TYR A 619 2.01 -26.44 -13.97
N ILE A 620 1.32 -26.72 -15.09
CA ILE A 620 0.20 -25.86 -15.51
C ILE A 620 -0.99 -25.98 -14.55
N GLU A 621 -1.27 -27.18 -14.00
CA GLU A 621 -2.29 -27.34 -12.98
C GLU A 621 -1.90 -26.64 -11.67
N GLN A 622 -0.63 -26.72 -11.27
CA GLN A 622 -0.13 -25.98 -10.11
C GLN A 622 -0.26 -24.46 -10.29
N ALA A 623 0.03 -23.95 -11.48
CA ALA A 623 -0.16 -22.54 -11.81
C ALA A 623 -1.64 -22.14 -11.73
N ALA A 624 -2.54 -22.94 -12.30
CA ALA A 624 -3.98 -22.70 -12.31
C ALA A 624 -4.61 -22.76 -10.91
N VAL A 625 -4.09 -23.60 -10.00
CA VAL A 625 -4.52 -23.62 -8.59
C VAL A 625 -4.02 -22.38 -7.85
N SER A 626 -2.80 -21.93 -8.14
CA SER A 626 -2.21 -20.76 -7.49
C SER A 626 -2.83 -19.44 -7.99
N ASP A 627 -3.16 -19.33 -9.28
CA ASP A 627 -3.88 -18.20 -9.86
C ASP A 627 -4.90 -18.63 -10.94
N PRO A 628 -6.11 -18.99 -10.54
CA PRO A 628 -7.17 -19.38 -11.46
C PRO A 628 -7.73 -18.21 -12.28
N TYR A 629 -7.32 -16.98 -11.97
CA TYR A 629 -7.76 -15.75 -12.63
C TYR A 629 -6.90 -15.37 -13.84
N ALA A 630 -5.68 -15.88 -13.96
CA ALA A 630 -4.74 -15.54 -15.01
C ALA A 630 -5.15 -16.11 -16.38
N LEU A 631 -5.33 -15.22 -17.39
CA LEU A 631 -5.77 -15.61 -18.75
C LEU A 631 -4.73 -16.44 -19.49
N ASN A 632 -3.46 -16.13 -19.37
CA ASN A 632 -2.37 -16.88 -20.01
C ASN A 632 -2.30 -18.32 -19.48
N ILE A 633 -2.42 -18.50 -18.15
CA ILE A 633 -2.50 -19.83 -17.53
C ILE A 633 -3.76 -20.57 -18.02
N PHE A 634 -4.90 -19.88 -18.03
CA PHE A 634 -6.15 -20.43 -18.55
C PHE A 634 -6.02 -20.89 -20.00
N ALA A 635 -5.46 -20.04 -20.88
CA ALA A 635 -5.26 -20.38 -22.28
C ALA A 635 -4.37 -21.61 -22.47
N GLU A 636 -3.23 -21.68 -21.77
CA GLU A 636 -2.29 -22.79 -21.89
C GLU A 636 -2.79 -24.10 -21.28
N ARG A 637 -3.74 -24.02 -20.34
CA ARG A 637 -4.43 -25.20 -19.80
C ARG A 637 -5.45 -25.79 -20.78
N GLN A 638 -6.08 -24.94 -21.63
CA GLN A 638 -7.08 -25.39 -22.61
C GLN A 638 -6.48 -25.94 -23.90
N PHE A 639 -5.31 -25.47 -24.29
CA PHE A 639 -4.69 -25.77 -25.57
C PHE A 639 -3.37 -26.52 -25.45
#